data_0c71143a86c0fa34b055c834dc616102
#
_entry.id   0c71143a86c0fa34b055c834dc616102
#
_cell.length_a   1.000
_cell.length_b   1.000
_cell.length_c   1.000
_cell.angle_alpha   90.00
_cell.angle_beta   90.00
_cell.angle_gamma   90.00
#
_symmetry.space_group_name_H-M   'P 1'
#
loop_
_entity.id
_entity.type
_entity.pdbx_description
1 polymer ?
#
loop_
_entity_poly.entity_id
_entity_poly.type
_entity_poly.pdbx_seq_one_letter_code
_entity_poly.pdbx_strand_id
1 'polypeptide(L)'
;MGGQTASPGSLHLDMRHMNQVIAFFPQDKVVRVQAGIRWCDIQRFVDPHGLAVKIMQTYANFTVGGALSVNCHGRYMGLGPVVLSVRAIKVVMADGSMQEASPEVNAELFYAVIGGYGGLAVIVEAELSLADNVKVKRLARKMSAKEYISHFKAKVRHFPDAVFHNADLYPPHYRKVRSVTWARTDEGTTEPRRLQQGGQSYSLNRYFVWAVTETPLGKWRREYLIDPLLYLFRKVHWRNFEAGYDVAELEPASRRHTTYVLQEYFIPVERFNDFVPKMAEILTRHRVNALNVSVRHAQQDTGTVMAWARGETFAFVLYYKQRTRDNAINRVSVWTRELIDAAISVGGSYYLAYQPHATLQQFHAAYPRAREFFAMKQRLDPNFKFRNVLWDKYYAPTFSESNNPTKRADAMNDTKPASEFKAVFSDIRWHDGFYKFLQNIYRLYPEDRFHTLIKNTSAALDNDEAIYRRLQRELPKIKPFLAALTHALPALFKQKKEMASQTLRLLGAKKRVEGYVEIGSTGRYVSELRKHVDVAGRITLVNDCAPTNSPVDIAERGGLWKIGGFVPLNDYDPLPASMPDASVELVTCYIGLHHCSLDKLDSFVASIVRVLKPGGMFILRDHDVTTPAMHTFVSLVHTVFNAGLNCDWEVNQRELRHFRPIAHWVAYLGDQGLQDTGQRELQAHDPSDNVLLAFTKVSGGVAT
;
A
#
# COMPACT_ATOMS: atom_id res chain seq x y z
N MET A 1 4.08 6.23 -1.32
CA MET A 1 2.99 7.21 -1.39
C MET A 1 1.78 6.49 -1.93
N GLY A 2 0.57 6.85 -1.59
CA GLY A 2 -0.56 5.94 -1.78
C GLY A 2 -1.41 6.16 -3.02
N GLY A 3 -2.07 7.31 -3.15
CA GLY A 3 -3.13 7.51 -4.13
C GLY A 3 -2.70 7.51 -5.60
N GLN A 4 -1.48 7.93 -5.90
CA GLN A 4 -0.93 8.02 -7.26
C GLN A 4 -0.06 6.82 -7.64
N THR A 5 -0.07 5.75 -6.86
CA THR A 5 0.64 4.53 -7.22
C THR A 5 0.00 3.91 -8.46
N ALA A 6 0.82 3.32 -9.34
CA ALA A 6 0.34 2.65 -10.53
C ALA A 6 -0.72 1.59 -10.19
N SER A 7 -1.79 1.56 -10.98
CA SER A 7 -2.80 0.51 -10.90
C SER A 7 -2.22 -0.82 -11.34
N PRO A 8 -2.75 -1.91 -10.82
CA PRO A 8 -2.43 -3.23 -11.34
C PRO A 8 -2.67 -3.35 -12.86
N GLY A 9 -1.71 -3.92 -13.59
CA GLY A 9 -1.80 -4.11 -15.04
C GLY A 9 -1.76 -2.82 -15.86
N SER A 10 -1.34 -1.67 -15.26
CA SER A 10 -1.21 -0.41 -15.97
C SER A 10 0.21 -0.19 -16.51
N LEU A 11 0.31 0.49 -17.65
CA LEU A 11 1.57 1.01 -18.16
C LEU A 11 1.99 2.23 -17.33
N HIS A 12 3.20 2.23 -16.79
CA HIS A 12 3.77 3.35 -16.06
C HIS A 12 4.62 4.22 -16.99
N LEU A 13 4.22 5.49 -17.17
CA LEU A 13 4.96 6.45 -17.95
C LEU A 13 5.99 7.19 -17.09
N ASP A 14 7.27 6.94 -17.30
CA ASP A 14 8.35 7.67 -16.62
C ASP A 14 8.68 8.98 -17.36
N MET A 15 8.19 10.10 -16.85
CA MET A 15 8.35 11.42 -17.44
C MET A 15 9.71 12.08 -17.12
N ARG A 16 10.59 11.49 -16.31
CA ARG A 16 11.81 12.12 -15.80
C ARG A 16 12.83 12.51 -16.88
N HIS A 17 12.74 11.90 -18.07
CA HIS A 17 13.58 12.25 -19.21
C HIS A 17 13.08 13.48 -19.99
N MET A 18 11.84 13.93 -19.78
CA MET A 18 11.31 15.19 -20.28
C MET A 18 11.65 16.30 -19.28
N ASN A 19 12.90 16.76 -19.25
CA ASN A 19 13.44 17.61 -18.18
C ASN A 19 14.12 18.90 -18.67
N GLN A 20 13.75 19.39 -19.86
CA GLN A 20 14.34 20.58 -20.45
C GLN A 20 13.58 21.84 -20.02
N VAL A 21 14.31 22.96 -19.96
CA VAL A 21 13.73 24.29 -20.00
C VAL A 21 13.46 24.63 -21.47
N ILE A 22 12.21 24.94 -21.79
CA ILE A 22 11.76 25.21 -23.17
C ILE A 22 11.90 26.68 -23.52
N ALA A 23 11.47 27.57 -22.59
CA ALA A 23 11.57 29.04 -22.78
C ALA A 23 11.75 29.70 -21.39
N PHE A 24 12.43 30.87 -21.42
CA PHE A 24 12.68 31.62 -20.22
C PHE A 24 12.59 33.12 -20.48
N PHE A 25 11.73 33.82 -19.75
CA PHE A 25 11.48 35.26 -19.86
C PHE A 25 11.77 35.90 -18.50
N PRO A 26 13.05 36.23 -18.20
CA PRO A 26 13.45 36.71 -16.88
C PRO A 26 12.78 38.06 -16.50
N GLN A 27 12.53 38.92 -17.45
CA GLN A 27 11.88 40.22 -17.20
C GLN A 27 10.43 40.04 -16.75
N ASP A 28 9.72 39.09 -17.36
CA ASP A 28 8.33 38.74 -17.02
C ASP A 28 8.22 37.77 -15.82
N LYS A 29 9.37 37.31 -15.33
CA LYS A 29 9.49 36.30 -14.31
C LYS A 29 8.71 35.04 -14.67
N VAL A 30 8.93 34.50 -15.87
CA VAL A 30 8.24 33.34 -16.42
C VAL A 30 9.25 32.31 -16.93
N VAL A 31 8.97 31.03 -16.68
CA VAL A 31 9.71 29.90 -17.27
C VAL A 31 8.73 28.83 -17.78
N ARG A 32 8.95 28.33 -19.01
CA ARG A 32 8.27 27.21 -19.60
C ARG A 32 9.18 25.97 -19.56
N VAL A 33 8.70 24.88 -19.02
CA VAL A 33 9.50 23.67 -18.75
C VAL A 33 8.76 22.41 -19.14
N GLN A 34 9.51 21.34 -19.39
CA GLN A 34 8.95 20.00 -19.51
C GLN A 34 8.59 19.44 -18.14
N ALA A 35 7.55 18.60 -18.07
CA ALA A 35 6.93 18.14 -16.82
C ALA A 35 7.83 17.25 -15.93
N GLY A 36 8.83 16.59 -16.50
CA GLY A 36 9.77 15.73 -15.76
C GLY A 36 10.93 16.46 -15.10
N ILE A 37 11.10 17.77 -15.34
CA ILE A 37 12.13 18.57 -14.66
C ILE A 37 11.83 18.67 -13.16
N ARG A 38 12.86 18.66 -12.33
CA ARG A 38 12.73 18.80 -10.86
C ARG A 38 12.79 20.27 -10.46
N TRP A 39 12.16 20.60 -9.34
CA TRP A 39 12.23 21.95 -8.78
C TRP A 39 13.68 22.43 -8.54
N CYS A 40 14.56 21.56 -8.02
CA CYS A 40 15.97 21.88 -7.80
C CYS A 40 16.72 22.21 -9.10
N ASP A 41 16.32 21.64 -10.23
CA ASP A 41 16.94 21.92 -11.54
C ASP A 41 16.48 23.29 -12.05
N ILE A 42 15.19 23.62 -11.88
CA ILE A 42 14.67 24.96 -12.17
C ILE A 42 15.35 26.00 -11.26
N GLN A 43 15.48 25.73 -9.95
CA GLN A 43 16.16 26.66 -9.04
C GLN A 43 17.60 26.95 -9.50
N ARG A 44 18.36 25.92 -9.89
CA ARG A 44 19.72 26.10 -10.44
C ARG A 44 19.74 26.94 -11.71
N PHE A 45 18.75 26.76 -12.57
CA PHE A 45 18.65 27.48 -13.82
C PHE A 45 18.31 28.97 -13.62
N VAL A 46 17.36 29.31 -12.74
CA VAL A 46 16.87 30.68 -12.55
C VAL A 46 17.67 31.49 -11.52
N ASP A 47 18.41 30.85 -10.62
CA ASP A 47 19.15 31.51 -9.53
C ASP A 47 20.21 32.52 -10.02
N PRO A 48 20.99 32.27 -11.08
CA PRO A 48 21.92 33.26 -11.63
C PRO A 48 21.25 34.58 -12.09
N HIS A 49 19.95 34.51 -12.37
CA HIS A 49 19.14 35.70 -12.76
C HIS A 49 18.46 36.36 -11.54
N GLY A 50 18.82 35.98 -10.32
CA GLY A 50 18.22 36.53 -9.11
C GLY A 50 16.77 36.08 -8.85
N LEU A 51 16.33 35.00 -9.54
CA LEU A 51 14.96 34.53 -9.51
C LEU A 51 14.81 33.22 -8.69
N ALA A 52 13.58 32.93 -8.30
CA ALA A 52 13.17 31.74 -7.55
C ALA A 52 11.83 31.22 -8.08
N VAL A 53 11.56 29.94 -7.89
CA VAL A 53 10.21 29.38 -8.12
C VAL A 53 9.22 30.07 -7.18
N LYS A 54 8.07 30.49 -7.71
CA LYS A 54 7.07 31.25 -6.94
C LYS A 54 6.41 30.38 -5.89
N ILE A 55 5.89 29.21 -6.28
CA ILE A 55 5.29 28.19 -5.39
C ILE A 55 5.85 26.83 -5.77
N MET A 56 6.39 26.11 -4.79
CA MET A 56 6.80 24.70 -4.89
C MET A 56 6.64 24.03 -3.52
N GLN A 57 6.60 22.71 -3.48
CA GLN A 57 6.63 21.99 -2.21
C GLN A 57 7.99 22.12 -1.51
N THR A 58 8.04 21.82 -0.22
CA THR A 58 9.23 21.99 0.62
C THR A 58 10.45 21.19 0.13
N TYR A 59 10.23 20.07 -0.55
CA TYR A 59 11.29 19.21 -1.07
C TYR A 59 11.47 19.40 -2.57
N ALA A 60 12.66 19.80 -2.98
CA ALA A 60 12.97 20.23 -4.36
C ALA A 60 13.24 19.10 -5.36
N ASN A 61 13.28 17.84 -4.92
CA ASN A 61 13.55 16.67 -5.76
C ASN A 61 12.35 16.21 -6.61
N PHE A 62 11.16 16.74 -6.35
CA PHE A 62 9.95 16.34 -7.08
C PHE A 62 9.90 16.99 -8.46
N THR A 63 9.31 16.27 -9.42
CA THR A 63 9.09 16.78 -10.76
C THR A 63 7.92 17.75 -10.81
N VAL A 64 7.98 18.70 -11.76
CA VAL A 64 6.90 19.69 -11.98
C VAL A 64 5.56 18.98 -12.26
N GLY A 65 5.50 18.06 -13.22
CA GLY A 65 4.26 17.36 -13.57
C GLY A 65 3.64 16.60 -12.39
N GLY A 66 4.47 15.92 -11.60
CA GLY A 66 4.01 15.26 -10.38
C GLY A 66 3.46 16.24 -9.33
N ALA A 67 4.12 17.38 -9.16
CA ALA A 67 3.70 18.43 -8.25
C ALA A 67 2.37 19.11 -8.69
N LEU A 68 2.21 19.38 -9.99
CA LEU A 68 0.98 19.92 -10.56
C LEU A 68 -0.18 18.91 -10.46
N SER A 69 0.08 17.64 -10.73
CA SER A 69 -0.93 16.58 -10.65
C SER A 69 -1.58 16.49 -9.27
N VAL A 70 -0.85 16.80 -8.19
CA VAL A 70 -1.40 16.81 -6.83
C VAL A 70 -1.81 18.20 -6.36
N ASN A 71 -1.62 19.24 -7.19
CA ASN A 71 -1.80 20.63 -6.80
C ASN A 71 -1.05 20.94 -5.49
N CYS A 72 0.27 20.73 -5.49
CA CYS A 72 1.09 20.79 -4.28
C CYS A 72 1.11 22.20 -3.66
N HIS A 73 1.55 22.26 -2.39
CA HIS A 73 1.79 23.52 -1.69
C HIS A 73 3.13 23.52 -0.95
N GLY A 74 3.60 24.70 -0.57
CA GLY A 74 4.79 24.90 0.22
C GLY A 74 4.51 25.53 1.59
N ARG A 75 5.41 26.44 1.99
CA ARG A 75 5.33 27.21 3.23
C ARG A 75 5.16 28.69 2.96
N TYR A 76 4.78 29.08 1.74
CA TYR A 76 4.74 30.46 1.28
C TYR A 76 3.59 31.24 1.91
N MET A 77 3.90 32.38 2.55
CA MET A 77 2.91 33.26 3.14
C MET A 77 2.16 34.02 2.05
N GLY A 78 0.83 34.15 2.19
CA GLY A 78 0.00 34.87 1.22
C GLY A 78 -0.17 34.16 -0.14
N LEU A 79 0.40 32.98 -0.31
CA LEU A 79 0.23 32.11 -1.48
C LEU A 79 -0.49 30.82 -1.07
N GLY A 80 -0.80 29.97 -2.02
CA GLY A 80 -1.57 28.75 -1.75
C GLY A 80 -1.08 27.55 -2.56
N PRO A 81 -2.01 26.78 -3.11
CA PRO A 81 -1.69 25.68 -4.01
C PRO A 81 -0.91 26.15 -5.23
N VAL A 82 -0.12 25.25 -5.83
CA VAL A 82 0.77 25.57 -6.96
C VAL A 82 0.02 26.10 -8.18
N VAL A 83 -1.25 25.74 -8.37
CA VAL A 83 -2.10 26.25 -9.45
C VAL A 83 -2.07 27.79 -9.53
N LEU A 84 -1.95 28.50 -8.38
CA LEU A 84 -1.89 29.97 -8.33
C LEU A 84 -0.59 30.56 -8.94
N SER A 85 0.37 29.72 -9.32
CA SER A 85 1.61 30.13 -9.99
C SER A 85 1.77 29.51 -11.38
N VAL A 86 0.82 28.71 -11.83
CA VAL A 86 0.82 28.09 -13.16
C VAL A 86 0.08 28.99 -14.14
N ARG A 87 0.70 29.32 -15.26
CA ARG A 87 0.12 30.16 -16.33
C ARG A 87 -0.53 29.34 -17.41
N ALA A 88 0.12 28.25 -17.83
CA ALA A 88 -0.40 27.33 -18.83
C ALA A 88 0.18 25.93 -18.63
N ILE A 89 -0.50 24.92 -19.16
CA ILE A 89 -0.02 23.55 -19.29
C ILE A 89 -0.25 23.05 -20.71
N LYS A 90 0.61 22.12 -21.15
CA LYS A 90 0.36 21.30 -22.33
C LYS A 90 0.19 19.85 -21.89
N VAL A 91 -0.82 19.21 -22.40
CA VAL A 91 -1.24 17.87 -21.96
C VAL A 91 -1.45 16.91 -23.14
N VAL A 92 -1.27 15.62 -22.88
CA VAL A 92 -1.67 14.53 -23.78
C VAL A 92 -2.91 13.88 -23.24
N MET A 93 -3.97 13.83 -24.07
CA MET A 93 -5.28 13.27 -23.73
C MET A 93 -5.32 11.75 -23.92
N ALA A 94 -6.42 11.11 -23.48
CA ALA A 94 -6.61 9.66 -23.57
C ALA A 94 -6.67 9.11 -25.02
N ASP A 95 -7.03 9.95 -25.98
CA ASP A 95 -7.01 9.64 -27.42
C ASP A 95 -5.64 9.86 -28.08
N GLY A 96 -4.66 10.40 -27.35
CA GLY A 96 -3.32 10.73 -27.83
C GLY A 96 -3.20 12.15 -28.38
N SER A 97 -4.28 12.93 -28.47
CA SER A 97 -4.23 14.33 -28.88
C SER A 97 -3.50 15.21 -27.87
N MET A 98 -2.83 16.23 -28.33
CA MET A 98 -2.17 17.25 -27.49
C MET A 98 -3.04 18.51 -27.42
N GLN A 99 -3.20 19.03 -26.20
CA GLN A 99 -3.94 20.26 -25.96
C GLN A 99 -3.16 21.21 -25.06
N GLU A 100 -3.29 22.50 -25.31
CA GLU A 100 -2.87 23.56 -24.39
C GLU A 100 -4.06 24.03 -23.56
N ALA A 101 -3.80 24.30 -22.28
CA ALA A 101 -4.81 24.78 -21.35
C ALA A 101 -4.23 25.84 -20.42
N SER A 102 -5.00 26.90 -20.17
CA SER A 102 -4.68 28.01 -19.26
C SER A 102 -5.98 28.50 -18.60
N PRO A 103 -5.92 29.46 -17.65
CA PRO A 103 -7.13 30.10 -17.14
C PRO A 103 -8.02 30.75 -18.21
N GLU A 104 -7.43 31.15 -19.36
CA GLU A 104 -8.11 31.83 -20.45
C GLU A 104 -8.47 30.90 -21.62
N VAL A 105 -7.73 29.80 -21.80
CA VAL A 105 -7.90 28.85 -22.91
C VAL A 105 -8.09 27.45 -22.35
N ASN A 106 -9.20 26.78 -22.68
CA ASN A 106 -9.55 25.45 -22.14
C ASN A 106 -9.50 25.41 -20.59
N ALA A 107 -10.08 26.44 -19.96
CA ALA A 107 -10.03 26.64 -18.51
C ALA A 107 -10.57 25.44 -17.72
N GLU A 108 -11.64 24.79 -18.22
CA GLU A 108 -12.20 23.59 -17.63
C GLU A 108 -11.15 22.47 -17.52
N LEU A 109 -10.40 22.24 -18.62
CA LEU A 109 -9.35 21.23 -18.66
C LEU A 109 -8.17 21.61 -17.75
N PHE A 110 -7.76 22.89 -17.76
CA PHE A 110 -6.68 23.42 -16.92
C PHE A 110 -6.94 23.14 -15.44
N TYR A 111 -8.12 23.55 -14.95
CA TYR A 111 -8.50 23.39 -13.55
C TYR A 111 -8.88 21.97 -13.15
N ALA A 112 -9.15 21.07 -14.09
CA ALA A 112 -9.42 19.68 -13.78
C ALA A 112 -8.15 18.81 -13.80
N VAL A 113 -7.17 19.13 -14.65
CA VAL A 113 -5.91 18.37 -14.75
C VAL A 113 -4.98 18.72 -13.60
N ILE A 114 -4.85 20.00 -13.23
CA ILE A 114 -4.10 20.41 -12.03
C ILE A 114 -4.89 19.98 -10.79
N GLY A 115 -4.27 19.14 -9.96
CA GLY A 115 -4.96 18.51 -8.82
C GLY A 115 -5.88 17.35 -9.21
N GLY A 116 -5.87 16.93 -10.49
CA GLY A 116 -6.62 15.77 -10.98
C GLY A 116 -5.92 14.42 -10.79
N TYR A 117 -4.77 14.39 -10.12
CA TYR A 117 -4.04 13.19 -9.77
C TYR A 117 -3.76 12.24 -10.95
N GLY A 118 -3.50 12.83 -12.14
CA GLY A 118 -3.26 12.06 -13.37
C GLY A 118 -4.48 11.28 -13.89
N GLY A 119 -5.68 11.71 -13.53
CA GLY A 119 -6.91 11.01 -13.90
C GLY A 119 -7.50 11.40 -15.27
N LEU A 120 -7.08 12.53 -15.86
CA LEU A 120 -7.70 13.05 -17.09
C LEU A 120 -6.72 13.16 -18.26
N ALA A 121 -5.46 13.50 -17.98
CA ALA A 121 -4.45 13.73 -18.99
C ALA A 121 -3.03 13.59 -18.41
N VAL A 122 -2.04 13.47 -19.28
CA VAL A 122 -0.61 13.52 -18.93
C VAL A 122 -0.07 14.92 -19.19
N ILE A 123 0.39 15.62 -18.14
CA ILE A 123 1.05 16.92 -18.28
C ILE A 123 2.43 16.70 -18.89
N VAL A 124 2.73 17.37 -20.00
CA VAL A 124 4.02 17.27 -20.70
C VAL A 124 4.84 18.56 -20.60
N GLU A 125 4.20 19.73 -20.53
CA GLU A 125 4.84 21.02 -20.33
C GLU A 125 4.05 21.87 -19.34
N ALA A 126 4.74 22.81 -18.69
CA ALA A 126 4.12 23.81 -17.82
C ALA A 126 4.82 25.15 -17.96
N GLU A 127 4.02 26.21 -17.97
CA GLU A 127 4.49 27.60 -17.87
C GLU A 127 4.25 28.11 -16.45
N LEU A 128 5.33 28.53 -15.79
CA LEU A 128 5.34 28.85 -14.36
C LEU A 128 5.76 30.30 -14.12
N SER A 129 5.07 30.96 -13.20
CA SER A 129 5.48 32.24 -12.66
C SER A 129 6.64 32.06 -11.66
N LEU A 130 7.60 32.97 -11.73
CA LEU A 130 8.74 33.06 -10.81
C LEU A 130 8.56 34.23 -9.82
N ALA A 131 9.48 34.30 -8.85
CA ALA A 131 9.57 35.40 -7.88
C ALA A 131 11.04 35.76 -7.68
N ASP A 132 11.31 36.89 -7.01
CA ASP A 132 12.67 37.29 -6.67
C ASP A 132 13.29 36.34 -5.63
N ASN A 133 14.58 36.00 -5.81
CA ASN A 133 15.34 35.29 -4.80
C ASN A 133 15.89 36.28 -3.78
N VAL A 134 15.14 36.50 -2.72
CA VAL A 134 15.43 37.46 -1.65
C VAL A 134 16.11 36.81 -0.46
N LYS A 135 16.83 37.57 0.36
CA LYS A 135 17.30 37.11 1.68
C LYS A 135 16.13 37.07 2.65
N VAL A 136 16.11 36.02 3.49
CA VAL A 136 15.05 35.81 4.49
C VAL A 136 15.67 35.52 5.85
N LYS A 137 15.16 36.20 6.88
CA LYS A 137 15.56 36.07 8.29
C LYS A 137 14.54 35.25 9.06
N ARG A 138 15.00 34.30 9.84
CA ARG A 138 14.15 33.47 10.68
C ARG A 138 13.69 34.23 11.95
N LEU A 139 12.38 34.31 12.14
CA LEU A 139 11.69 34.77 13.33
C LEU A 139 10.96 33.59 13.96
N ALA A 140 11.28 33.24 15.20
CA ALA A 140 10.69 32.08 15.84
C ALA A 140 10.18 32.40 17.24
N ARG A 141 8.98 31.86 17.57
CA ARG A 141 8.38 32.05 18.91
C ARG A 141 7.68 30.77 19.35
N LYS A 142 7.97 30.27 20.55
CA LYS A 142 7.25 29.17 21.19
C LYS A 142 6.11 29.73 22.04
N MET A 143 4.92 29.13 21.94
CA MET A 143 3.72 29.54 22.65
C MET A 143 2.78 28.39 22.92
N SER A 144 1.68 28.61 23.61
CA SER A 144 0.62 27.60 23.72
C SER A 144 -0.12 27.48 22.38
N ALA A 145 -0.62 26.27 22.07
CA ALA A 145 -1.38 26.05 20.84
C ALA A 145 -2.66 26.91 20.79
N LYS A 146 -3.27 27.19 21.95
CA LYS A 146 -4.47 28.04 22.05
C LYS A 146 -4.20 29.49 21.65
N GLU A 147 -3.00 30.02 21.92
CA GLU A 147 -2.59 31.38 21.58
C GLU A 147 -2.18 31.54 20.12
N TYR A 148 -1.89 30.45 19.43
CA TYR A 148 -1.30 30.49 18.08
C TYR A 148 -2.20 31.22 17.08
N ILE A 149 -3.50 30.93 17.05
CA ILE A 149 -4.39 31.57 16.10
C ILE A 149 -4.45 33.10 16.27
N SER A 150 -4.47 33.60 17.49
CA SER A 150 -4.44 35.03 17.76
C SER A 150 -3.09 35.65 17.35
N HIS A 151 -1.99 34.97 17.63
CA HIS A 151 -0.66 35.38 17.19
C HIS A 151 -0.56 35.41 15.64
N PHE A 152 -1.06 34.35 14.96
CA PHE A 152 -1.07 34.30 13.51
C PHE A 152 -1.82 35.46 12.89
N LYS A 153 -3.05 35.72 13.36
CA LYS A 153 -3.88 36.81 12.85
C LYS A 153 -3.24 38.17 13.08
N ALA A 154 -2.68 38.41 14.27
CA ALA A 154 -2.14 39.75 14.64
C ALA A 154 -0.74 40.02 14.08
N LYS A 155 0.12 39.00 13.90
CA LYS A 155 1.55 39.18 13.66
C LYS A 155 2.09 38.50 12.40
N VAL A 156 1.34 37.57 11.77
CA VAL A 156 1.84 36.79 10.64
C VAL A 156 1.00 36.96 9.39
N ARG A 157 -0.33 36.85 9.49
CA ARG A 157 -1.27 36.81 8.36
C ARG A 157 -1.09 37.98 7.38
N HIS A 158 -0.87 39.16 7.89
CA HIS A 158 -0.72 40.40 7.09
C HIS A 158 0.68 41.03 7.21
N PHE A 159 1.69 40.21 7.61
CA PHE A 159 3.05 40.69 7.68
C PHE A 159 3.65 40.80 6.26
N PRO A 160 3.92 42.04 5.76
CA PRO A 160 4.25 42.24 4.33
C PRO A 160 5.54 41.56 3.90
N ASP A 161 6.50 41.44 4.84
CA ASP A 161 7.80 40.84 4.55
C ASP A 161 7.83 39.33 4.74
N ALA A 162 6.74 38.70 5.20
CA ALA A 162 6.69 37.24 5.38
C ALA A 162 6.78 36.51 4.03
N VAL A 163 7.83 35.72 3.85
CA VAL A 163 8.04 34.90 2.66
C VAL A 163 7.59 33.46 2.94
N PHE A 164 8.05 32.89 4.07
CA PHE A 164 7.63 31.54 4.50
C PHE A 164 7.10 31.58 5.91
N HIS A 165 6.15 30.68 6.19
CA HIS A 165 5.66 30.46 7.51
C HIS A 165 5.28 29.00 7.73
N ASN A 166 5.65 28.45 8.88
CA ASN A 166 5.12 27.21 9.43
C ASN A 166 5.04 27.31 10.95
N ALA A 167 4.20 26.47 11.52
CA ALA A 167 4.12 26.30 12.97
C ALA A 167 4.18 24.81 13.30
N ASP A 168 5.06 24.41 14.23
CA ASP A 168 5.28 23.03 14.58
C ASP A 168 4.65 22.70 15.93
N LEU A 169 3.62 21.85 15.94
CA LEU A 169 2.98 21.33 17.14
C LEU A 169 3.80 20.18 17.73
N TYR A 170 4.08 20.26 19.03
CA TYR A 170 4.93 19.29 19.73
C TYR A 170 4.16 18.05 20.21
N PRO A 171 4.50 16.84 19.69
CA PRO A 171 4.01 15.58 20.25
C PRO A 171 4.61 15.35 21.66
N PRO A 172 3.98 14.56 22.54
CA PRO A 172 2.76 13.80 22.32
C PRO A 172 1.47 14.55 22.64
N HIS A 173 1.55 15.73 23.28
CA HIS A 173 0.36 16.40 23.83
C HIS A 173 -0.20 17.51 22.95
N TYR A 174 0.56 18.01 21.98
CA TYR A 174 0.16 19.06 21.03
C TYR A 174 -0.33 20.37 21.69
N ARG A 175 0.08 20.60 22.95
CA ARG A 175 -0.31 21.80 23.73
C ARG A 175 0.58 23.00 23.46
N LYS A 176 1.76 22.78 22.91
CA LYS A 176 2.74 23.80 22.55
C LYS A 176 2.98 23.80 21.05
N VAL A 177 3.25 25.00 20.55
CA VAL A 177 3.54 25.23 19.13
C VAL A 177 4.73 26.17 18.99
N ARG A 178 5.56 25.95 17.99
CA ARG A 178 6.62 26.86 17.59
C ARG A 178 6.25 27.49 16.25
N SER A 179 5.90 28.78 16.28
CA SER A 179 5.71 29.60 15.09
C SER A 179 7.08 29.97 14.52
N VAL A 180 7.30 29.75 13.22
CA VAL A 180 8.53 30.08 12.49
C VAL A 180 8.15 30.85 11.24
N THR A 181 8.53 32.12 11.18
CA THR A 181 8.34 33.00 10.02
C THR A 181 9.69 33.37 9.45
N TRP A 182 9.84 33.27 8.13
CA TRP A 182 10.99 33.76 7.41
C TRP A 182 10.59 35.06 6.69
N ALA A 183 11.14 36.16 7.16
CA ALA A 183 10.81 37.49 6.68
C ALA A 183 11.93 38.04 5.80
N ARG A 184 11.58 38.79 4.77
CA ARG A 184 12.52 39.52 3.91
C ARG A 184 13.42 40.42 4.76
N THR A 185 14.71 40.52 4.37
CA THR A 185 15.70 41.31 5.09
C THR A 185 16.87 41.69 4.20
N ASP A 186 17.53 42.80 4.52
CA ASP A 186 18.78 43.22 3.87
C ASP A 186 20.02 42.81 4.67
N GLU A 187 19.83 42.18 5.84
CA GLU A 187 20.94 41.73 6.68
C GLU A 187 21.89 40.72 5.95
N GLY A 188 23.14 40.65 6.42
CA GLY A 188 24.11 39.68 5.93
C GLY A 188 23.67 38.25 6.17
N THR A 189 23.89 37.37 5.20
CA THR A 189 23.53 35.95 5.30
C THR A 189 24.40 35.22 6.31
N THR A 190 23.81 34.31 7.07
CA THR A 190 24.53 33.36 7.93
C THR A 190 24.95 32.09 7.18
N GLU A 191 24.38 31.86 6.01
CA GLU A 191 24.74 30.82 5.06
C GLU A 191 24.94 31.49 3.69
N PRO A 192 26.17 31.50 3.15
CA PRO A 192 26.46 32.21 1.91
C PRO A 192 25.90 31.51 0.65
N ARG A 193 25.64 30.21 0.75
CA ARG A 193 25.12 29.44 -0.39
C ARG A 193 23.71 29.90 -0.76
N ARG A 194 23.49 30.05 -2.05
CA ARG A 194 22.19 30.44 -2.59
C ARG A 194 21.26 29.26 -2.81
N LEU A 195 21.84 28.05 -2.96
CA LEU A 195 21.15 26.79 -3.25
C LEU A 195 21.63 25.69 -2.31
N GLN A 196 20.77 24.73 -2.04
CA GLN A 196 21.16 23.48 -1.36
C GLN A 196 22.03 22.64 -2.29
N GLN A 197 23.03 21.97 -1.73
CA GLN A 197 23.83 21.01 -2.48
C GLN A 197 23.11 19.66 -2.54
N GLY A 198 22.96 19.12 -3.75
CA GLY A 198 22.42 17.77 -3.93
C GLY A 198 23.41 16.68 -3.50
N GLY A 199 22.89 15.49 -3.14
CA GLY A 199 23.71 14.32 -2.87
C GLY A 199 24.43 14.32 -1.51
N GLN A 200 24.01 15.13 -0.55
CA GLN A 200 24.56 15.14 0.81
C GLN A 200 24.19 13.88 1.58
N SER A 201 25.07 13.44 2.49
CA SER A 201 24.76 12.38 3.44
C SER A 201 23.90 12.95 4.59
N TYR A 202 22.70 12.40 4.74
CA TYR A 202 21.75 12.77 5.82
C TYR A 202 21.84 11.82 7.02
N SER A 203 22.96 11.18 7.25
CA SER A 203 23.14 10.21 8.35
C SER A 203 22.82 10.82 9.71
N LEU A 204 23.28 12.04 9.99
CA LEU A 204 22.99 12.74 11.25
C LEU A 204 21.49 13.04 11.41
N ASN A 205 20.82 13.45 10.34
CA ASN A 205 19.36 13.70 10.37
C ASN A 205 18.58 12.41 10.67
N ARG A 206 19.00 11.29 10.08
CA ARG A 206 18.43 9.97 10.35
C ARG A 206 18.60 9.53 11.79
N TYR A 207 19.80 9.72 12.37
CA TYR A 207 20.04 9.45 13.79
C TYR A 207 19.22 10.36 14.71
N PHE A 208 19.08 11.63 14.36
CA PHE A 208 18.24 12.57 15.10
C PHE A 208 16.76 12.12 15.09
N VAL A 209 16.21 11.81 13.91
CA VAL A 209 14.83 11.31 13.74
C VAL A 209 14.63 10.02 14.54
N TRP A 210 15.58 9.09 14.49
CA TRP A 210 15.57 7.86 15.28
C TRP A 210 15.61 8.15 16.78
N ALA A 211 16.50 9.04 17.23
CA ALA A 211 16.63 9.39 18.64
C ALA A 211 15.34 10.03 19.21
N VAL A 212 14.65 10.83 18.42
CA VAL A 212 13.36 11.46 18.83
C VAL A 212 12.23 10.43 18.89
N THR A 213 12.20 9.44 17.98
CA THR A 213 11.08 8.51 17.83
C THR A 213 11.23 7.20 18.60
N GLU A 214 12.47 6.74 18.84
CA GLU A 214 12.74 5.40 19.37
C GLU A 214 13.38 5.37 20.76
N THR A 215 13.90 6.48 21.23
CA THR A 215 14.55 6.49 22.55
C THR A 215 13.65 7.08 23.64
N PRO A 216 13.78 6.64 24.89
CA PRO A 216 13.06 7.21 26.01
C PRO A 216 13.22 8.73 26.07
N LEU A 217 12.12 9.45 26.35
CA LEU A 217 12.09 10.92 26.44
C LEU A 217 12.56 11.68 25.18
N GLY A 218 12.65 11.01 24.01
CA GLY A 218 13.16 11.61 22.77
C GLY A 218 12.37 12.88 22.37
N LYS A 219 11.04 12.85 22.45
CA LYS A 219 10.17 14.01 22.17
C LYS A 219 10.35 15.14 23.18
N TRP A 220 10.52 14.82 24.45
CA TRP A 220 10.81 15.79 25.51
C TRP A 220 12.19 16.46 25.29
N ARG A 221 13.23 15.66 25.01
CA ARG A 221 14.58 16.22 24.70
C ARG A 221 14.53 17.16 23.51
N ARG A 222 13.79 16.80 22.45
CA ARG A 222 13.60 17.69 21.30
C ARG A 222 12.95 19.01 21.74
N GLU A 223 11.84 18.96 22.46
CA GLU A 223 11.07 20.16 22.84
C GLU A 223 11.81 21.07 23.81
N TYR A 224 12.52 20.50 24.79
CA TYR A 224 13.05 21.27 25.92
C TYR A 224 14.58 21.47 25.89
N LEU A 225 15.34 20.68 25.13
CA LEU A 225 16.78 20.81 25.06
C LEU A 225 17.26 21.18 23.64
N ILE A 226 16.87 20.40 22.62
CA ILE A 226 17.45 20.52 21.27
C ILE A 226 16.90 21.76 20.55
N ASP A 227 15.58 21.87 20.44
CA ASP A 227 14.95 22.98 19.72
C ASP A 227 15.27 24.35 20.35
N PRO A 228 15.25 24.55 21.68
CA PRO A 228 15.69 25.81 22.28
C PRO A 228 17.08 26.21 21.81
N LEU A 229 18.05 25.30 21.81
CA LEU A 229 19.42 25.57 21.35
C LEU A 229 19.48 25.88 19.85
N LEU A 230 18.76 25.14 19.00
CA LEU A 230 18.72 25.37 17.56
C LEU A 230 18.10 26.72 17.18
N TYR A 231 17.21 27.25 18.01
CA TYR A 231 16.51 28.52 17.77
C TYR A 231 17.14 29.72 18.46
N LEU A 232 18.18 29.55 19.25
CA LEU A 232 18.95 30.67 19.83
C LEU A 232 19.71 31.46 18.75
N PHE A 233 20.23 30.77 17.74
CA PHE A 233 21.08 31.40 16.75
C PHE A 233 20.26 32.07 15.64
N ARG A 234 20.69 33.28 15.27
CA ARG A 234 20.17 33.98 14.10
C ARG A 234 20.42 33.17 12.85
N LYS A 235 19.43 33.12 11.95
CA LYS A 235 19.56 32.53 10.62
C LYS A 235 19.05 33.51 9.58
N VAL A 236 19.89 33.77 8.58
CA VAL A 236 19.56 34.53 7.37
C VAL A 236 20.02 33.74 6.18
N HIS A 237 19.08 33.33 5.34
CA HIS A 237 19.31 32.48 4.17
C HIS A 237 18.81 33.17 2.90
N TRP A 238 19.20 32.66 1.74
CA TRP A 238 18.52 32.96 0.48
C TRP A 238 17.21 32.17 0.38
N ARG A 239 16.20 32.74 -0.26
CA ARG A 239 14.90 32.10 -0.50
C ARG A 239 15.06 30.73 -1.18
N ASN A 240 15.88 30.64 -2.25
CA ASN A 240 16.13 29.38 -2.93
C ASN A 240 16.78 28.33 -2.02
N PHE A 241 17.72 28.76 -1.15
CA PHE A 241 18.34 27.85 -0.18
C PHE A 241 17.31 27.31 0.82
N GLU A 242 16.45 28.19 1.37
CA GLU A 242 15.42 27.78 2.36
C GLU A 242 14.27 26.97 1.74
N ALA A 243 14.02 27.08 0.44
CA ALA A 243 13.02 26.32 -0.29
C ALA A 243 13.55 24.98 -0.87
N GLY A 244 14.87 24.76 -0.86
CA GLY A 244 15.54 23.70 -1.64
C GLY A 244 15.88 22.42 -0.86
N TYR A 245 15.10 22.02 0.16
CA TYR A 245 15.38 20.81 0.94
C TYR A 245 15.31 19.52 0.09
N ASP A 246 16.12 18.54 0.47
CA ASP A 246 16.16 17.22 -0.16
C ASP A 246 15.25 16.24 0.59
N VAL A 247 14.37 15.54 -0.14
CA VAL A 247 13.49 14.52 0.45
C VAL A 247 14.26 13.36 1.10
N ALA A 248 15.50 13.11 0.67
CA ALA A 248 16.36 12.06 1.22
C ALA A 248 16.64 12.24 2.73
N GLU A 249 16.52 13.46 3.27
CA GLU A 249 16.65 13.69 4.72
C GLU A 249 15.54 13.01 5.55
N LEU A 250 14.39 12.75 4.94
CA LEU A 250 13.25 12.07 5.57
C LEU A 250 13.32 10.55 5.43
N GLU A 251 14.19 10.02 4.57
CA GLU A 251 14.24 8.59 4.30
C GLU A 251 14.94 7.83 5.42
N PRO A 252 14.30 6.75 5.96
CA PRO A 252 14.96 5.89 6.93
C PRO A 252 16.10 5.10 6.27
N ALA A 253 17.07 4.67 7.06
CA ALA A 253 18.15 3.80 6.57
C ALA A 253 17.64 2.45 6.02
N SER A 254 16.49 1.97 6.54
CA SER A 254 15.82 0.75 6.08
C SER A 254 14.32 0.88 6.29
N ARG A 255 13.53 0.38 5.34
CA ARG A 255 12.05 0.30 5.41
C ARG A 255 11.55 -1.09 5.79
N ARG A 256 12.43 -2.02 6.16
CA ARG A 256 12.10 -3.43 6.41
C ARG A 256 11.07 -3.62 7.54
N HIS A 257 11.24 -2.92 8.66
CA HIS A 257 10.39 -3.09 9.85
C HIS A 257 9.58 -1.87 10.19
N THR A 258 10.07 -0.69 9.80
CA THR A 258 9.44 0.60 10.05
C THR A 258 9.69 1.54 8.89
N THR A 259 8.76 2.45 8.68
CA THR A 259 8.90 3.55 7.71
C THR A 259 8.33 4.81 8.32
N TYR A 260 8.65 5.94 7.72
CA TYR A 260 8.02 7.21 8.05
C TYR A 260 7.00 7.55 6.97
N VAL A 261 5.85 8.06 7.39
CA VAL A 261 4.72 8.37 6.52
C VAL A 261 4.24 9.78 6.80
N LEU A 262 3.81 10.46 5.74
CA LEU A 262 3.15 11.75 5.81
C LEU A 262 1.65 11.58 5.57
N GLN A 263 0.85 12.38 6.26
CA GLN A 263 -0.55 12.62 5.99
C GLN A 263 -0.82 14.12 6.17
N GLU A 264 -1.79 14.66 5.44
CA GLU A 264 -2.12 16.06 5.55
C GLU A 264 -3.63 16.27 5.64
N TYR A 265 -4.01 17.23 6.48
CA TYR A 265 -5.39 17.65 6.72
C TYR A 265 -5.48 19.17 6.56
N PHE A 266 -6.47 19.62 5.82
CA PHE A 266 -6.65 21.04 5.50
C PHE A 266 -7.83 21.59 6.28
N ILE A 267 -7.55 22.53 7.17
CA ILE A 267 -8.50 23.02 8.15
C ILE A 267 -8.68 24.52 7.95
N PRO A 268 -9.90 25.05 7.84
CA PRO A 268 -10.12 26.49 7.78
C PRO A 268 -9.39 27.20 8.92
N VAL A 269 -8.72 28.31 8.64
CA VAL A 269 -7.88 29.03 9.61
C VAL A 269 -8.63 29.30 10.93
N GLU A 270 -9.91 29.70 10.84
CA GLU A 270 -10.76 30.02 11.99
C GLU A 270 -11.08 28.80 12.86
N ARG A 271 -10.95 27.59 12.33
CA ARG A 271 -11.29 26.33 13.01
C ARG A 271 -10.09 25.62 13.62
N PHE A 272 -8.93 26.28 13.65
CA PHE A 272 -7.70 25.73 14.24
C PHE A 272 -7.89 25.20 15.66
N ASN A 273 -8.49 26.04 16.54
CA ASN A 273 -8.71 25.69 17.95
C ASN A 273 -9.77 24.59 18.15
N ASP A 274 -10.63 24.33 17.16
CA ASP A 274 -11.61 23.26 17.20
C ASP A 274 -11.01 21.93 16.74
N PHE A 275 -10.06 21.97 15.80
CA PHE A 275 -9.44 20.77 15.25
C PHE A 275 -8.29 20.22 16.10
N VAL A 276 -7.40 21.10 16.61
CA VAL A 276 -6.19 20.67 17.35
C VAL A 276 -6.50 19.76 18.54
N PRO A 277 -7.51 20.03 19.40
CA PRO A 277 -7.87 19.14 20.48
C PRO A 277 -8.35 17.76 19.99
N LYS A 278 -9.19 17.71 18.95
CA LYS A 278 -9.68 16.46 18.34
C LYS A 278 -8.52 15.63 17.79
N MET A 279 -7.62 16.27 17.04
CA MET A 279 -6.41 15.62 16.51
C MET A 279 -5.54 15.08 17.66
N ALA A 280 -5.30 15.88 18.70
CA ALA A 280 -4.48 15.48 19.83
C ALA A 280 -5.08 14.27 20.57
N GLU A 281 -6.39 14.24 20.78
CA GLU A 281 -7.11 13.14 21.39
C GLU A 281 -6.94 11.85 20.58
N ILE A 282 -7.22 11.89 19.26
CA ILE A 282 -7.12 10.72 18.37
C ILE A 282 -5.69 10.19 18.37
N LEU A 283 -4.69 11.05 18.11
CA LEU A 283 -3.29 10.63 18.05
C LEU A 283 -2.78 10.06 19.39
N THR A 284 -3.25 10.58 20.52
CA THR A 284 -2.89 10.09 21.86
C THR A 284 -3.56 8.75 22.16
N ARG A 285 -4.86 8.63 21.91
CA ARG A 285 -5.65 7.39 22.12
C ARG A 285 -5.08 6.22 21.33
N HIS A 286 -4.71 6.44 20.07
CA HIS A 286 -4.10 5.42 19.21
C HIS A 286 -2.58 5.29 19.38
N ARG A 287 -1.96 6.03 20.33
CA ARG A 287 -0.51 6.01 20.59
C ARG A 287 0.33 6.20 19.34
N VAL A 288 -0.09 7.13 18.47
CA VAL A 288 0.60 7.40 17.21
C VAL A 288 1.98 7.96 17.49
N ASN A 289 3.01 7.33 16.90
CA ASN A 289 4.39 7.79 17.06
C ASN A 289 4.69 8.95 16.09
N ALA A 290 4.06 10.10 16.33
CA ALA A 290 4.30 11.31 15.55
C ALA A 290 5.68 11.91 15.89
N LEU A 291 6.42 12.26 14.84
CA LEU A 291 7.65 13.06 14.95
C LEU A 291 7.31 14.53 15.03
N ASN A 292 6.43 15.00 14.16
CA ASN A 292 6.03 16.39 14.04
C ASN A 292 4.63 16.53 13.46
N VAL A 293 3.96 17.65 13.76
CA VAL A 293 2.82 18.16 13.00
C VAL A 293 3.14 19.59 12.60
N SER A 294 3.48 19.78 11.32
CA SER A 294 3.79 21.11 10.78
C SER A 294 2.52 21.75 10.21
N VAL A 295 2.18 22.89 10.69
CA VAL A 295 1.02 23.68 10.26
C VAL A 295 1.50 24.75 9.27
N ARG A 296 0.96 24.75 8.06
CA ARG A 296 1.31 25.69 6.97
C ARG A 296 0.08 26.44 6.53
N HIS A 297 0.26 27.68 6.12
CA HIS A 297 -0.83 28.50 5.61
C HIS A 297 -0.98 28.34 4.09
N ALA A 298 -2.22 28.32 3.60
CA ALA A 298 -2.54 28.35 2.18
C ALA A 298 -3.77 29.23 1.92
N GLN A 299 -3.68 30.04 0.86
CA GLN A 299 -4.81 30.79 0.33
C GLN A 299 -5.79 29.85 -0.41
N GLN A 300 -6.99 30.34 -0.63
CA GLN A 300 -8.05 29.64 -1.30
C GLN A 300 -7.66 29.27 -2.75
N ASP A 301 -8.02 28.09 -3.15
CA ASP A 301 -8.05 27.63 -4.54
C ASP A 301 -9.47 27.79 -5.09
N THR A 302 -9.67 28.75 -5.92
CA THR A 302 -10.99 29.06 -6.51
C THR A 302 -11.26 28.34 -7.82
N GLY A 303 -10.27 27.66 -8.39
CA GLY A 303 -10.33 27.10 -9.75
C GLY A 303 -10.43 25.58 -9.82
N THR A 304 -9.51 24.85 -9.17
CA THR A 304 -9.41 23.41 -9.42
C THR A 304 -10.66 22.63 -8.99
N VAL A 305 -11.02 21.62 -9.77
CA VAL A 305 -12.22 20.81 -9.50
C VAL A 305 -12.06 20.00 -8.22
N MET A 306 -10.84 19.45 -8.01
CA MET A 306 -10.49 18.69 -6.81
C MET A 306 -9.75 19.54 -5.77
N ALA A 307 -10.23 20.78 -5.55
CA ALA A 307 -9.62 21.73 -4.62
C ALA A 307 -9.62 21.21 -3.18
N TRP A 308 -8.44 21.11 -2.58
CA TRP A 308 -8.30 20.82 -1.16
C TRP A 308 -8.36 22.09 -0.29
N ALA A 309 -7.93 23.26 -0.81
CA ALA A 309 -8.02 24.56 -0.16
C ALA A 309 -9.30 25.29 -0.57
N ARG A 310 -10.46 24.84 -0.08
CA ARG A 310 -11.78 25.42 -0.42
C ARG A 310 -12.01 26.83 0.16
N GLY A 311 -11.14 27.27 1.05
CA GLY A 311 -11.06 28.60 1.67
C GLY A 311 -9.65 28.80 2.17
N GLU A 312 -9.38 29.95 2.81
CA GLU A 312 -8.11 30.16 3.51
C GLU A 312 -7.93 29.10 4.59
N THR A 313 -6.80 28.39 4.56
CA THR A 313 -6.67 27.11 5.26
C THR A 313 -5.31 26.93 5.90
N PHE A 314 -5.25 26.14 6.97
CA PHE A 314 -4.02 25.56 7.48
C PHE A 314 -3.89 24.10 7.01
N ALA A 315 -2.75 23.77 6.42
CA ALA A 315 -2.34 22.40 6.11
C ALA A 315 -1.60 21.81 7.30
N PHE A 316 -2.18 20.81 7.95
CA PHE A 316 -1.59 20.06 9.05
C PHE A 316 -0.83 18.86 8.49
N VAL A 317 0.48 19.01 8.36
CA VAL A 317 1.38 17.99 7.83
C VAL A 317 1.84 17.08 8.97
N LEU A 318 1.20 15.94 9.13
CA LEU A 318 1.53 14.94 10.14
C LEU A 318 2.64 14.02 9.63
N TYR A 319 3.80 14.03 10.28
CA TYR A 319 4.91 13.14 10.01
C TYR A 319 5.07 12.15 11.16
N TYR A 320 4.87 10.85 10.88
CA TYR A 320 4.83 9.83 11.91
C TYR A 320 5.56 8.55 11.48
N LYS A 321 5.99 7.78 12.48
CA LYS A 321 6.61 6.48 12.28
C LYS A 321 5.55 5.39 12.26
N GLN A 322 5.62 4.52 11.27
CA GLN A 322 4.73 3.39 11.06
C GLN A 322 5.54 2.10 10.99
N ARG A 323 5.04 1.03 11.58
CA ARG A 323 5.54 -0.32 11.31
C ARG A 323 4.98 -0.81 9.98
N THR A 324 5.78 -1.61 9.25
CA THR A 324 5.44 -2.13 7.91
C THR A 324 4.60 -3.41 7.95
N ARG A 325 4.25 -3.90 9.14
CA ARG A 325 3.38 -5.07 9.31
C ARG A 325 1.92 -4.69 9.08
N ASP A 326 1.16 -5.60 8.50
CA ASP A 326 -0.23 -5.40 8.08
C ASP A 326 -1.17 -4.95 9.20
N ASN A 327 -1.08 -5.59 10.38
CA ASN A 327 -1.84 -5.14 11.55
C ASN A 327 -1.52 -3.70 11.98
N ALA A 328 -0.35 -3.19 11.62
CA ALA A 328 0.00 -1.80 11.88
C ALA A 328 -0.59 -0.88 10.81
N ILE A 329 -0.61 -1.30 9.54
CA ILE A 329 -1.26 -0.58 8.45
C ILE A 329 -2.77 -0.50 8.68
N ASN A 330 -3.40 -1.60 9.09
CA ASN A 330 -4.83 -1.62 9.43
C ASN A 330 -5.16 -0.69 10.61
N ARG A 331 -4.33 -0.67 11.66
CA ARG A 331 -4.50 0.29 12.76
C ARG A 331 -4.34 1.74 12.30
N VAL A 332 -3.41 1.99 11.38
CA VAL A 332 -3.24 3.32 10.77
C VAL A 332 -4.51 3.73 10.03
N SER A 333 -5.12 2.83 9.27
CA SER A 333 -6.36 3.14 8.53
C SER A 333 -7.52 3.55 9.45
N VAL A 334 -7.61 2.97 10.65
CA VAL A 334 -8.66 3.30 11.63
C VAL A 334 -8.52 4.74 12.10
N TRP A 335 -7.40 5.08 12.73
CA TRP A 335 -7.22 6.45 13.27
C TRP A 335 -7.10 7.50 12.16
N THR A 336 -6.65 7.14 10.94
CA THR A 336 -6.66 8.04 9.79
C THR A 336 -8.09 8.43 9.41
N ARG A 337 -9.03 7.47 9.38
CA ARG A 337 -10.45 7.76 9.12
C ARG A 337 -11.05 8.65 10.20
N GLU A 338 -10.72 8.41 11.47
CA GLU A 338 -11.15 9.29 12.57
C GLU A 338 -10.62 10.72 12.42
N LEU A 339 -9.36 10.89 11.97
CA LEU A 339 -8.81 12.23 11.69
C LEU A 339 -9.47 12.88 10.47
N ILE A 340 -9.81 12.11 9.45
CA ILE A 340 -10.58 12.59 8.30
C ILE A 340 -11.95 13.07 8.73
N ASP A 341 -12.66 12.30 9.56
CA ASP A 341 -13.96 12.71 10.11
C ASP A 341 -13.84 13.97 10.97
N ALA A 342 -12.79 14.05 11.80
CA ALA A 342 -12.51 15.26 12.59
C ALA A 342 -12.25 16.47 11.69
N ALA A 343 -11.51 16.32 10.59
CA ALA A 343 -11.29 17.41 9.63
C ALA A 343 -12.59 17.82 8.93
N ILE A 344 -13.37 16.86 8.44
CA ILE A 344 -14.67 17.13 7.80
C ILE A 344 -15.64 17.82 8.76
N SER A 345 -15.67 17.41 10.04
CA SER A 345 -16.56 17.99 11.07
C SER A 345 -16.32 19.48 11.34
N VAL A 346 -15.18 20.00 10.94
CA VAL A 346 -14.83 21.43 11.04
C VAL A 346 -14.79 22.15 9.69
N GLY A 347 -15.36 21.52 8.64
CA GLY A 347 -15.39 22.07 7.28
C GLY A 347 -14.08 21.91 6.51
N GLY A 348 -13.17 21.09 7.00
CA GLY A 348 -11.88 20.79 6.37
C GLY A 348 -11.93 19.67 5.34
N SER A 349 -10.75 19.29 4.86
CA SER A 349 -10.51 18.19 3.92
C SER A 349 -9.20 17.46 4.26
N TYR A 350 -8.83 16.47 3.46
CA TYR A 350 -7.56 15.76 3.59
C TYR A 350 -6.87 15.64 2.23
N TYR A 351 -5.57 15.33 2.22
CA TYR A 351 -4.80 15.32 0.98
C TYR A 351 -4.81 13.94 0.31
N LEU A 352 -5.29 13.88 -0.94
CA LEU A 352 -5.40 12.63 -1.71
C LEU A 352 -4.06 12.06 -2.19
N ALA A 353 -2.97 12.83 -2.11
CA ALA A 353 -1.64 12.38 -2.52
C ALA A 353 -1.07 11.26 -1.64
N TYR A 354 -1.61 11.07 -0.45
CA TYR A 354 -1.14 10.07 0.51
C TYR A 354 -1.96 8.77 0.46
N GLN A 355 -1.79 7.87 1.43
CA GLN A 355 -2.46 6.57 1.45
C GLN A 355 -3.99 6.73 1.45
N PRO A 356 -4.72 6.08 0.54
CA PRO A 356 -6.16 6.28 0.36
C PRO A 356 -6.98 5.50 1.39
N HIS A 357 -6.90 5.90 2.68
CA HIS A 357 -7.63 5.24 3.76
C HIS A 357 -9.11 5.64 3.85
N ALA A 358 -9.47 6.82 3.35
CA ALA A 358 -10.85 7.33 3.43
C ALA A 358 -11.86 6.40 2.79
N THR A 359 -13.07 6.35 3.35
CA THR A 359 -14.21 5.69 2.72
C THR A 359 -14.73 6.52 1.54
N LEU A 360 -15.58 5.94 0.70
CA LEU A 360 -16.22 6.66 -0.41
C LEU A 360 -17.06 7.85 0.11
N GLN A 361 -17.78 7.65 1.21
CA GLN A 361 -18.54 8.70 1.87
C GLN A 361 -17.66 9.87 2.35
N GLN A 362 -16.55 9.56 3.03
CA GLN A 362 -15.58 10.58 3.47
C GLN A 362 -14.95 11.31 2.28
N PHE A 363 -14.67 10.61 1.18
CA PHE A 363 -14.15 11.20 -0.04
C PHE A 363 -15.12 12.24 -0.62
N HIS A 364 -16.40 11.88 -0.82
CA HIS A 364 -17.39 12.82 -1.36
C HIS A 364 -17.70 13.99 -0.41
N ALA A 365 -17.67 13.78 0.91
CA ALA A 365 -17.83 14.85 1.89
C ALA A 365 -16.66 15.86 1.86
N ALA A 366 -15.43 15.37 1.70
CA ALA A 366 -14.23 16.22 1.62
C ALA A 366 -14.09 16.91 0.25
N TYR A 367 -14.53 16.27 -0.84
CA TYR A 367 -14.41 16.74 -2.23
C TYR A 367 -15.79 16.80 -2.90
N PRO A 368 -16.60 17.82 -2.62
CA PRO A 368 -18.00 17.88 -3.10
C PRO A 368 -18.10 17.96 -4.63
N ARG A 369 -17.10 18.51 -5.34
CA ARG A 369 -17.05 18.57 -6.80
C ARG A 369 -16.49 17.29 -7.47
N ALA A 370 -16.27 16.21 -6.69
CA ALA A 370 -15.77 14.95 -7.26
C ALA A 370 -16.69 14.36 -8.34
N ARG A 371 -18.02 14.56 -8.23
CA ARG A 371 -18.97 14.11 -9.27
C ARG A 371 -18.78 14.86 -10.59
N GLU A 372 -18.48 16.15 -10.53
CA GLU A 372 -18.13 16.97 -11.71
C GLU A 372 -16.87 16.42 -12.38
N PHE A 373 -15.83 16.14 -11.58
CA PHE A 373 -14.60 15.51 -12.07
C PHE A 373 -14.89 14.13 -12.72
N PHE A 374 -15.77 13.33 -12.14
CA PHE A 374 -16.14 12.03 -12.69
C PHE A 374 -16.88 12.13 -14.02
N ALA A 375 -17.77 13.12 -14.16
CA ALA A 375 -18.45 13.39 -15.44
C ALA A 375 -17.45 13.81 -16.53
N MET A 376 -16.49 14.67 -16.18
CA MET A 376 -15.41 15.04 -17.10
C MET A 376 -14.56 13.83 -17.49
N LYS A 377 -14.20 12.99 -16.52
CA LYS A 377 -13.43 11.77 -16.77
C LYS A 377 -14.15 10.82 -17.71
N GLN A 378 -15.46 10.64 -17.55
CA GLN A 378 -16.27 9.79 -18.42
C GLN A 378 -16.30 10.34 -19.86
N ARG A 379 -16.34 11.68 -20.03
CA ARG A 379 -16.31 12.35 -21.35
C ARG A 379 -14.93 12.29 -22.01
N LEU A 380 -13.86 12.57 -21.26
CA LEU A 380 -12.51 12.76 -21.80
C LEU A 380 -11.68 11.46 -21.82
N ASP A 381 -12.03 10.48 -21.01
CA ASP A 381 -11.39 9.17 -20.93
C ASP A 381 -12.45 8.05 -20.79
N PRO A 382 -13.30 7.85 -21.79
CA PRO A 382 -14.44 6.91 -21.73
C PRO A 382 -14.02 5.46 -21.55
N ASN A 383 -12.76 5.12 -21.84
CA ASN A 383 -12.20 3.78 -21.68
C ASN A 383 -11.40 3.60 -20.38
N PHE A 384 -11.42 4.59 -19.49
CA PHE A 384 -10.67 4.58 -18.23
C PHE A 384 -9.19 4.24 -18.41
N LYS A 385 -8.53 4.81 -19.43
CA LYS A 385 -7.11 4.60 -19.72
C LYS A 385 -6.20 5.20 -18.64
N PHE A 386 -6.52 6.39 -18.13
CA PHE A 386 -5.76 7.04 -17.07
C PHE A 386 -6.19 6.52 -15.70
N ARG A 387 -5.43 5.57 -15.18
CA ARG A 387 -5.71 4.87 -13.93
C ARG A 387 -4.59 5.02 -12.91
N ASN A 388 -4.95 4.96 -11.66
CA ASN A 388 -4.08 4.77 -10.51
C ASN A 388 -4.91 4.28 -9.32
N VAL A 389 -4.26 3.88 -8.23
CA VAL A 389 -4.94 3.32 -7.05
C VAL A 389 -6.00 4.27 -6.46
N LEU A 390 -5.83 5.59 -6.59
CA LEU A 390 -6.83 6.58 -6.15
C LEU A 390 -8.13 6.45 -6.97
N TRP A 391 -8.02 6.46 -8.31
CA TRP A 391 -9.17 6.41 -9.19
C TRP A 391 -9.79 5.02 -9.29
N ASP A 392 -9.00 3.96 -9.10
CA ASP A 392 -9.55 2.61 -8.94
C ASP A 392 -10.42 2.51 -7.69
N LYS A 393 -10.06 3.19 -6.61
CA LYS A 393 -10.85 3.18 -5.40
C LYS A 393 -12.11 4.03 -5.47
N TYR A 394 -12.04 5.25 -6.03
CA TYR A 394 -13.12 6.22 -5.91
C TYR A 394 -13.94 6.42 -7.20
N TYR A 395 -13.34 6.21 -8.38
CA TYR A 395 -14.03 6.36 -9.67
C TYR A 395 -14.50 5.04 -10.27
N ALA A 396 -13.71 3.96 -10.20
CA ALA A 396 -14.05 2.70 -10.83
C ALA A 396 -15.44 2.13 -10.41
N PRO A 397 -15.90 2.27 -9.16
CA PRO A 397 -17.27 1.85 -8.79
C PRO A 397 -18.33 2.58 -9.61
N THR A 398 -18.21 3.89 -9.80
CA THR A 398 -19.15 4.70 -10.61
C THR A 398 -19.09 4.32 -12.10
N PHE A 399 -17.89 4.03 -12.59
CA PHE A 399 -17.68 3.57 -13.97
C PHE A 399 -18.32 2.20 -14.24
N SER A 400 -18.28 1.29 -13.27
CA SER A 400 -18.88 -0.04 -13.36
C SER A 400 -20.40 -0.02 -13.35
N GLU A 401 -21.03 0.91 -12.62
CA GLU A 401 -22.48 1.10 -12.60
C GLU A 401 -23.02 1.60 -13.94
N SER A 402 -22.25 2.41 -14.67
CA SER A 402 -22.65 2.96 -15.98
C SER A 402 -22.45 1.99 -17.15
N ASN A 403 -21.64 0.96 -16.99
CA ASN A 403 -21.25 0.00 -18.03
C ASN A 403 -21.58 -1.45 -17.64
N ASN A 404 -22.78 -1.74 -17.15
CA ASN A 404 -23.19 -3.09 -16.79
C ASN A 404 -23.30 -3.98 -18.06
N PRO A 405 -22.37 -4.92 -18.31
CA PRO A 405 -22.52 -5.93 -19.34
C PRO A 405 -22.76 -7.30 -18.70
N THR A 406 -24.00 -7.71 -18.66
CA THR A 406 -24.42 -9.11 -18.51
C THR A 406 -23.95 -9.99 -19.69
N LYS A 407 -22.85 -9.66 -20.35
CA LYS A 407 -22.32 -10.42 -21.50
C LYS A 407 -20.81 -10.39 -21.56
N ARG A 408 -20.14 -11.12 -20.65
CA ARG A 408 -18.72 -11.54 -20.83
C ARG A 408 -18.32 -12.74 -19.96
N ALA A 409 -19.26 -13.66 -19.78
CA ALA A 409 -18.95 -14.91 -19.05
C ALA A 409 -18.43 -16.07 -19.93
N ASP A 410 -18.45 -15.97 -21.26
CA ASP A 410 -18.23 -17.13 -22.15
C ASP A 410 -16.93 -17.09 -22.97
N ALA A 411 -15.94 -16.28 -22.60
CA ALA A 411 -14.66 -16.25 -23.31
C ALA A 411 -13.44 -16.44 -22.37
N MET A 412 -13.52 -17.40 -21.47
CA MET A 412 -12.38 -17.82 -20.62
C MET A 412 -11.95 -19.24 -20.97
N ASN A 413 -11.45 -19.44 -22.19
CA ASN A 413 -10.67 -20.64 -22.51
C ASN A 413 -9.46 -20.30 -23.38
N ASP A 414 -8.29 -20.79 -22.91
CA ASP A 414 -7.06 -21.05 -23.64
C ASP A 414 -6.29 -19.86 -24.25
N THR A 415 -5.43 -19.21 -23.42
CA THR A 415 -4.06 -18.93 -23.88
C THR A 415 -3.12 -18.93 -22.67
N LYS A 416 -2.51 -20.09 -22.41
CA LYS A 416 -1.36 -20.18 -21.50
C LYS A 416 -0.25 -19.27 -22.07
N PRO A 417 0.33 -18.33 -21.26
CA PRO A 417 1.40 -17.48 -21.76
C PRO A 417 2.63 -18.31 -22.14
N ALA A 418 3.41 -17.86 -23.10
CA ALA A 418 4.64 -18.52 -23.54
C ALA A 418 5.66 -18.71 -22.39
N SER A 419 5.62 -17.85 -21.37
CA SER A 419 6.39 -17.98 -20.13
C SER A 419 5.60 -17.39 -18.97
N GLU A 420 5.36 -18.20 -17.91
CA GLU A 420 4.70 -17.77 -16.68
C GLU A 420 5.60 -16.79 -15.90
N PHE A 421 6.91 -17.05 -15.84
CA PHE A 421 7.87 -16.15 -15.20
C PHE A 421 7.86 -14.77 -15.85
N LYS A 422 7.92 -14.69 -17.17
CA LYS A 422 7.88 -13.41 -17.86
C LYS A 422 6.55 -12.71 -17.69
N ALA A 423 5.43 -13.41 -17.81
CA ALA A 423 4.10 -12.83 -17.65
C ALA A 423 3.92 -12.19 -16.27
N VAL A 424 4.37 -12.84 -15.20
CA VAL A 424 4.26 -12.30 -13.83
C VAL A 424 5.29 -11.20 -13.56
N PHE A 425 6.54 -11.35 -14.00
CA PHE A 425 7.60 -10.40 -13.67
C PHE A 425 7.70 -9.19 -14.60
N SER A 426 7.00 -9.19 -15.74
CA SER A 426 6.83 -8.00 -16.59
C SER A 426 5.66 -7.11 -16.14
N ASP A 427 4.69 -7.65 -15.43
CA ASP A 427 3.56 -6.91 -14.87
C ASP A 427 3.85 -6.50 -13.42
N ILE A 428 3.91 -5.18 -13.15
CA ILE A 428 4.30 -4.64 -11.84
C ILE A 428 3.38 -5.08 -10.70
N ARG A 429 2.09 -5.29 -10.97
CA ARG A 429 1.13 -5.79 -9.98
C ARG A 429 1.52 -7.19 -9.52
N TRP A 430 1.71 -8.08 -10.49
CA TRP A 430 2.01 -9.48 -10.21
C TRP A 430 3.43 -9.64 -9.67
N HIS A 431 4.37 -8.85 -10.17
CA HIS A 431 5.72 -8.72 -9.64
C HIS A 431 5.74 -8.32 -8.14
N ASP A 432 5.00 -7.26 -7.78
CA ASP A 432 4.90 -6.80 -6.39
C ASP A 432 4.05 -7.76 -5.55
N GLY A 433 3.02 -8.37 -6.14
CA GLY A 433 2.24 -9.45 -5.55
C GLY A 433 3.14 -10.64 -5.21
N PHE A 434 4.03 -11.03 -6.13
CA PHE A 434 4.94 -12.15 -5.91
C PHE A 434 5.93 -11.88 -4.77
N TYR A 435 6.42 -10.65 -4.66
CA TYR A 435 7.23 -10.24 -3.51
C TYR A 435 6.47 -10.36 -2.18
N LYS A 436 5.21 -9.90 -2.15
CA LYS A 436 4.34 -10.06 -0.97
C LYS A 436 4.07 -11.53 -0.64
N PHE A 437 3.88 -12.35 -1.65
CA PHE A 437 3.74 -13.81 -1.47
C PHE A 437 4.97 -14.41 -0.79
N LEU A 438 6.17 -14.10 -1.27
CA LEU A 438 7.42 -14.56 -0.66
C LEU A 438 7.57 -14.11 0.80
N GLN A 439 7.14 -12.89 1.13
CA GLN A 439 7.23 -12.33 2.48
C GLN A 439 6.20 -12.91 3.44
N ASN A 440 4.95 -13.04 3.01
CA ASN A 440 3.82 -13.27 3.90
C ASN A 440 3.39 -14.73 3.95
N ILE A 441 3.44 -15.41 2.81
CA ILE A 441 2.93 -16.77 2.64
C ILE A 441 4.08 -17.78 2.63
N TYR A 442 4.98 -17.66 1.68
CA TYR A 442 6.11 -18.58 1.54
C TYR A 442 7.17 -18.36 2.63
N ARG A 443 7.30 -17.12 3.11
CA ARG A 443 8.21 -16.72 4.20
C ARG A 443 9.64 -17.19 4.00
N LEU A 444 10.07 -17.20 2.76
CA LEU A 444 11.44 -17.51 2.40
C LEU A 444 12.35 -16.35 2.82
N TYR A 445 13.49 -16.66 3.41
CA TYR A 445 14.50 -15.66 3.79
C TYR A 445 15.85 -15.96 3.10
N PRO A 446 16.51 -14.96 2.54
CA PRO A 446 16.09 -13.56 2.35
C PRO A 446 15.18 -13.36 1.13
N GLU A 447 13.96 -12.94 1.37
CA GLU A 447 12.90 -12.78 0.35
C GLU A 447 13.27 -11.80 -0.77
N ASP A 448 13.92 -10.69 -0.42
CA ASP A 448 14.39 -9.67 -1.37
C ASP A 448 15.47 -10.21 -2.33
N ARG A 449 16.41 -11.02 -1.83
CA ARG A 449 17.42 -11.67 -2.69
C ARG A 449 16.78 -12.72 -3.59
N PHE A 450 15.82 -13.47 -3.08
CA PHE A 450 15.13 -14.47 -3.88
C PHE A 450 14.27 -13.83 -4.96
N HIS A 451 13.50 -12.81 -4.62
CA HIS A 451 12.72 -12.05 -5.59
C HIS A 451 13.60 -11.42 -6.66
N THR A 452 14.73 -10.80 -6.27
CA THR A 452 15.72 -10.24 -7.20
C THR A 452 16.33 -11.32 -8.09
N LEU A 453 16.63 -12.51 -7.54
CA LEU A 453 17.13 -13.64 -8.32
C LEU A 453 16.12 -14.06 -9.40
N ILE A 454 14.84 -14.22 -9.05
CA ILE A 454 13.79 -14.59 -10.02
C ILE A 454 13.69 -13.50 -11.08
N LYS A 455 13.57 -12.24 -10.69
CA LYS A 455 13.47 -11.10 -11.61
C LYS A 455 14.62 -11.07 -12.63
N ASN A 456 15.87 -11.14 -12.15
CA ASN A 456 17.05 -11.08 -13.00
C ASN A 456 17.16 -12.31 -13.91
N THR A 457 16.76 -13.49 -13.42
CA THR A 457 16.77 -14.70 -14.20
C THR A 457 15.71 -14.68 -15.29
N SER A 458 14.50 -14.21 -14.96
CA SER A 458 13.39 -14.06 -15.92
C SER A 458 13.68 -13.01 -17.01
N ALA A 459 14.45 -11.97 -16.67
CA ALA A 459 14.90 -10.98 -17.65
C ALA A 459 16.00 -11.52 -18.61
N ALA A 460 16.81 -12.47 -18.13
CA ALA A 460 17.96 -13.00 -18.87
C ALA A 460 17.67 -14.25 -19.70
N LEU A 461 16.58 -14.96 -19.43
CA LEU A 461 16.22 -16.24 -20.07
C LEU A 461 14.77 -16.19 -20.56
N ASP A 462 14.51 -16.85 -21.69
CA ASP A 462 13.20 -16.85 -22.34
C ASP A 462 12.36 -18.11 -22.08
N ASN A 463 12.96 -19.14 -21.51
CA ASN A 463 12.35 -20.45 -21.30
C ASN A 463 12.17 -20.73 -19.81
N ASP A 464 10.96 -21.09 -19.38
CA ASP A 464 10.60 -21.35 -17.98
C ASP A 464 11.42 -22.48 -17.35
N GLU A 465 11.73 -23.53 -18.11
CA GLU A 465 12.60 -24.62 -17.64
C GLU A 465 14.01 -24.11 -17.31
N ALA A 466 14.60 -23.31 -18.23
CA ALA A 466 15.91 -22.74 -18.02
C ALA A 466 15.95 -21.80 -16.81
N ILE A 467 14.88 -21.01 -16.61
CA ILE A 467 14.69 -20.15 -15.44
C ILE A 467 14.61 -21.02 -14.18
N TYR A 468 13.73 -22.01 -14.17
CA TYR A 468 13.51 -22.93 -13.05
C TYR A 468 14.80 -23.62 -12.61
N ARG A 469 15.51 -24.28 -13.54
CA ARG A 469 16.79 -24.98 -13.28
C ARG A 469 17.88 -24.02 -12.79
N ARG A 470 17.89 -22.78 -13.26
CA ARG A 470 18.82 -21.75 -12.74
C ARG A 470 18.47 -21.33 -11.32
N LEU A 471 17.19 -21.16 -11.01
CA LEU A 471 16.73 -20.87 -9.65
C LEU A 471 17.14 -21.98 -8.68
N GLN A 472 16.96 -23.25 -9.03
CA GLN A 472 17.40 -24.38 -8.20
C GLN A 472 18.91 -24.35 -7.89
N ARG A 473 19.75 -24.00 -8.85
CA ARG A 473 21.21 -23.92 -8.67
C ARG A 473 21.67 -22.73 -7.84
N GLU A 474 20.98 -21.59 -7.98
CA GLU A 474 21.39 -20.35 -7.32
C GLU A 474 20.75 -20.17 -5.93
N LEU A 475 19.57 -20.75 -5.70
CA LEU A 475 18.83 -20.60 -4.45
C LEU A 475 19.64 -21.05 -3.20
N PRO A 476 20.36 -22.19 -3.21
CA PRO A 476 21.20 -22.57 -2.07
C PRO A 476 22.30 -21.57 -1.74
N LYS A 477 22.81 -20.84 -2.72
CA LYS A 477 23.90 -19.86 -2.54
C LYS A 477 23.48 -18.58 -1.84
N ILE A 478 22.20 -18.24 -1.93
CA ILE A 478 21.66 -17.02 -1.30
C ILE A 478 21.10 -17.27 0.10
N LYS A 479 20.84 -18.53 0.48
CA LYS A 479 20.34 -18.90 1.80
C LYS A 479 21.46 -18.79 2.86
N PRO A 480 21.26 -18.05 3.96
CA PRO A 480 22.22 -18.06 5.08
C PRO A 480 22.37 -19.45 5.68
N PHE A 481 23.57 -19.78 6.17
CA PHE A 481 23.89 -21.10 6.75
C PHE A 481 22.93 -21.56 7.87
N LEU A 482 22.43 -20.61 8.69
CA LEU A 482 21.47 -20.91 9.78
C LEU A 482 20.02 -20.60 9.41
N ALA A 483 19.68 -20.35 8.14
CA ALA A 483 18.33 -19.97 7.74
C ALA A 483 17.24 -21.01 8.10
N ALA A 484 17.61 -22.29 8.10
CA ALA A 484 16.69 -23.36 8.53
C ALA A 484 16.21 -23.19 9.98
N LEU A 485 17.12 -22.87 10.89
CA LEU A 485 16.79 -22.70 12.31
C LEU A 485 16.21 -21.32 12.64
N THR A 486 16.77 -20.27 12.05
CA THR A 486 16.40 -18.88 12.41
C THR A 486 15.17 -18.36 11.70
N HIS A 487 14.79 -18.95 10.57
CA HIS A 487 13.70 -18.45 9.72
C HIS A 487 12.69 -19.53 9.32
N ALA A 488 13.11 -20.72 8.83
CA ALA A 488 12.19 -21.73 8.35
C ALA A 488 11.34 -22.32 9.48
N LEU A 489 11.92 -22.68 10.64
CA LEU A 489 11.16 -23.16 11.78
C LEU A 489 10.18 -22.11 12.36
N PRO A 490 10.58 -20.87 12.64
CA PRO A 490 9.63 -19.82 13.05
C PRO A 490 8.51 -19.57 12.03
N ALA A 491 8.83 -19.63 10.72
CA ALA A 491 7.84 -19.49 9.65
C ALA A 491 6.82 -20.63 9.68
N LEU A 492 7.29 -21.86 9.85
CA LEU A 492 6.45 -23.04 10.00
C LEU A 492 5.48 -22.92 11.19
N PHE A 493 6.01 -22.57 12.38
CA PHE A 493 5.17 -22.38 13.57
C PHE A 493 4.13 -21.27 13.40
N LYS A 494 4.48 -20.21 12.70
CA LYS A 494 3.53 -19.13 12.42
C LYS A 494 2.43 -19.59 11.46
N GLN A 495 2.77 -20.37 10.43
CA GLN A 495 1.81 -20.96 9.49
C GLN A 495 0.83 -21.90 10.20
N LYS A 496 1.34 -22.79 11.07
CA LYS A 496 0.49 -23.68 11.88
C LYS A 496 -0.54 -22.91 12.71
N LYS A 497 -0.10 -21.88 13.42
CA LYS A 497 -0.98 -21.03 14.24
C LYS A 497 -2.01 -20.29 13.40
N GLU A 498 -1.61 -19.78 12.25
CA GLU A 498 -2.54 -19.06 11.35
C GLU A 498 -3.64 -20.00 10.86
N MET A 499 -3.26 -21.16 10.32
CA MET A 499 -4.24 -22.16 9.83
C MET A 499 -5.16 -22.67 10.94
N ALA A 500 -4.61 -22.97 12.13
CA ALA A 500 -5.43 -23.38 13.27
C ALA A 500 -6.38 -22.26 13.71
N SER A 501 -5.93 -21.00 13.74
CA SER A 501 -6.76 -19.85 14.09
C SER A 501 -7.91 -19.63 13.10
N GLN A 502 -7.65 -19.76 11.80
CA GLN A 502 -8.68 -19.68 10.78
C GLN A 502 -9.68 -20.84 10.91
N THR A 503 -9.18 -22.06 11.07
CA THR A 503 -10.04 -23.24 11.31
C THR A 503 -10.91 -23.07 12.54
N LEU A 504 -10.39 -22.53 13.63
CA LEU A 504 -11.15 -22.27 14.85
C LEU A 504 -12.28 -21.26 14.63
N ARG A 505 -12.05 -20.23 13.84
CA ARG A 505 -13.10 -19.25 13.49
C ARG A 505 -14.23 -19.91 12.69
N LEU A 506 -13.87 -20.79 11.75
CA LEU A 506 -14.85 -21.56 10.97
C LEU A 506 -15.62 -22.60 11.81
N LEU A 507 -14.97 -23.19 12.82
CA LEU A 507 -15.64 -24.10 13.76
C LEU A 507 -16.60 -23.37 14.72
N GLY A 508 -16.45 -22.06 14.89
CA GLY A 508 -17.31 -21.23 15.75
C GLY A 508 -17.25 -21.66 17.23
N ALA A 509 -18.40 -21.94 17.84
CA ALA A 509 -18.50 -22.28 19.26
C ALA A 509 -18.15 -23.73 19.59
N LYS A 510 -17.82 -24.58 18.61
CA LYS A 510 -17.47 -26.00 18.84
C LYS A 510 -16.17 -26.12 19.63
N LYS A 511 -16.26 -26.65 20.84
CA LYS A 511 -15.10 -26.93 21.74
C LYS A 511 -14.62 -28.38 21.69
N ARG A 512 -15.38 -29.27 21.08
CA ARG A 512 -15.07 -30.68 20.91
C ARG A 512 -15.47 -31.17 19.53
N VAL A 513 -14.64 -32.03 18.94
CA VAL A 513 -14.83 -32.69 17.66
C VAL A 513 -14.57 -34.18 17.83
N GLU A 514 -15.53 -35.02 17.47
CA GLU A 514 -15.45 -36.49 17.58
C GLU A 514 -15.10 -37.09 16.21
N GLY A 515 -13.84 -37.53 16.06
CA GLY A 515 -13.27 -38.03 14.82
C GLY A 515 -12.81 -36.93 13.87
N TYR A 516 -11.58 -37.04 13.40
CA TYR A 516 -10.94 -36.02 12.56
C TYR A 516 -10.12 -36.62 11.43
N VAL A 517 -10.27 -36.08 10.23
CA VAL A 517 -9.42 -36.41 9.08
C VAL A 517 -8.68 -35.17 8.61
N GLU A 518 -7.35 -35.25 8.55
CA GLU A 518 -6.50 -34.17 8.01
C GLU A 518 -5.88 -34.62 6.70
N ILE A 519 -6.18 -33.92 5.58
CA ILE A 519 -5.69 -34.22 4.24
C ILE A 519 -4.59 -33.19 3.89
N GLY A 520 -3.43 -33.72 3.46
CA GLY A 520 -2.29 -32.93 2.98
C GLY A 520 -1.28 -32.55 4.06
N SER A 521 -1.23 -33.28 5.18
CA SER A 521 -0.17 -33.07 6.18
C SER A 521 0.09 -34.32 7.01
N THR A 522 1.24 -34.36 7.66
CA THR A 522 1.65 -35.42 8.60
C THR A 522 1.22 -35.15 10.04
N GLY A 523 0.14 -34.38 10.25
CA GLY A 523 -0.39 -33.99 11.56
C GLY A 523 0.06 -32.59 12.02
N ARG A 524 0.48 -31.77 11.10
CA ARG A 524 0.94 -30.39 11.32
C ARG A 524 -0.15 -29.52 11.95
N TYR A 525 -1.34 -29.56 11.39
CA TYR A 525 -2.43 -28.65 11.77
C TYR A 525 -3.22 -29.15 12.95
N VAL A 526 -3.53 -30.44 13.03
CA VAL A 526 -4.21 -31.04 14.15
C VAL A 526 -3.42 -30.88 15.47
N SER A 527 -2.10 -30.88 15.39
CA SER A 527 -1.25 -30.66 16.56
C SER A 527 -1.43 -29.26 17.20
N GLU A 528 -1.73 -28.25 16.39
CA GLU A 528 -2.02 -26.91 16.88
C GLU A 528 -3.49 -26.75 17.26
N LEU A 529 -4.42 -27.33 16.49
CA LEU A 529 -5.86 -27.31 16.73
C LEU A 529 -6.22 -27.91 18.09
N ARG A 530 -5.60 -29.04 18.46
CA ARG A 530 -5.79 -29.71 19.75
C ARG A 530 -5.45 -28.89 20.99
N LYS A 531 -4.75 -27.79 20.85
CA LYS A 531 -4.50 -26.86 21.96
C LYS A 531 -5.71 -25.99 22.31
N HIS A 532 -6.71 -25.97 21.43
CA HIS A 532 -7.87 -25.08 21.55
C HIS A 532 -9.20 -25.81 21.46
N VAL A 533 -9.24 -26.98 20.83
CA VAL A 533 -10.41 -27.83 20.66
C VAL A 533 -10.05 -29.25 21.14
N ASP A 534 -10.95 -29.88 21.90
CA ASP A 534 -10.84 -31.28 22.25
C ASP A 534 -11.14 -32.12 21.00
N VAL A 535 -10.10 -32.66 20.37
CA VAL A 535 -10.21 -33.58 19.23
C VAL A 535 -10.17 -34.99 19.76
N ALA A 536 -11.36 -35.55 20.02
CA ALA A 536 -11.57 -36.88 20.54
C ALA A 536 -11.74 -37.92 19.42
N GLY A 537 -11.72 -39.19 19.78
CA GLY A 537 -11.91 -40.29 18.84
C GLY A 537 -10.72 -40.53 17.92
N ARG A 538 -11.00 -41.11 16.74
CA ARG A 538 -9.96 -41.47 15.76
C ARG A 538 -9.49 -40.25 14.98
N ILE A 539 -8.17 -40.04 14.94
CA ILE A 539 -7.52 -39.07 14.06
C ILE A 539 -6.89 -39.84 12.91
N THR A 540 -7.16 -39.43 11.65
CA THR A 540 -6.59 -40.02 10.47
C THR A 540 -5.86 -38.93 9.65
N LEU A 541 -4.62 -39.20 9.30
CA LEU A 541 -3.77 -38.34 8.49
C LEU A 541 -3.68 -38.90 7.08
N VAL A 542 -4.13 -38.15 6.09
CA VAL A 542 -4.14 -38.55 4.70
C VAL A 542 -3.08 -37.69 3.97
N ASN A 543 -1.99 -38.34 3.51
CA ASN A 543 -0.87 -37.63 2.89
C ASN A 543 -0.07 -38.59 1.99
N ASP A 544 0.77 -38.07 1.09
CA ASP A 544 1.59 -38.90 0.19
C ASP A 544 2.64 -39.71 0.96
N CYS A 545 3.21 -39.13 2.00
CA CYS A 545 4.23 -39.78 2.81
C CYS A 545 3.74 -40.04 4.24
N ALA A 546 4.05 -41.22 4.77
CA ALA A 546 3.76 -41.54 6.17
C ALA A 546 4.57 -40.66 7.14
N PRO A 547 3.99 -40.26 8.29
CA PRO A 547 4.72 -39.51 9.32
C PRO A 547 5.94 -40.27 9.81
N THR A 548 7.10 -39.65 9.82
CA THR A 548 8.37 -40.22 10.28
C THR A 548 8.80 -39.61 11.61
N ASN A 549 9.91 -40.08 12.18
CA ASN A 549 10.56 -39.49 13.34
C ASN A 549 11.79 -38.64 12.94
N SER A 550 11.80 -38.10 11.70
CA SER A 550 12.80 -37.12 11.31
C SER A 550 12.68 -35.82 12.16
N PRO A 551 13.76 -35.08 12.38
CA PRO A 551 13.71 -33.80 13.09
C PRO A 551 12.68 -32.82 12.49
N VAL A 552 12.48 -32.85 11.17
CA VAL A 552 11.53 -32.03 10.45
C VAL A 552 10.10 -32.43 10.82
N ASP A 553 9.75 -33.72 10.71
CA ASP A 553 8.42 -34.21 11.06
C ASP A 553 8.08 -34.00 12.54
N ILE A 554 9.07 -34.16 13.42
CA ILE A 554 8.90 -33.90 14.87
C ILE A 554 8.61 -32.39 15.08
N ALA A 555 9.32 -31.50 14.42
CA ALA A 555 9.07 -30.06 14.49
C ALA A 555 7.70 -29.69 13.89
N GLU A 556 7.34 -30.31 12.76
CA GLU A 556 6.03 -30.11 12.13
C GLU A 556 4.87 -30.55 13.02
N ARG A 557 4.94 -31.76 13.57
CA ARG A 557 3.92 -32.30 14.50
C ARG A 557 3.97 -31.67 15.90
N GLY A 558 5.09 -31.07 16.29
CA GLY A 558 5.28 -30.46 17.61
C GLY A 558 5.44 -31.47 18.73
N GLY A 559 5.82 -32.72 18.44
CA GLY A 559 6.02 -33.78 19.42
C GLY A 559 6.65 -35.03 18.85
N LEU A 560 7.23 -35.89 19.73
CA LEU A 560 7.90 -37.13 19.34
C LEU A 560 6.90 -38.23 18.88
N TRP A 561 5.69 -38.22 19.45
CA TRP A 561 4.70 -39.26 19.19
C TRP A 561 3.85 -38.98 17.95
N LYS A 562 3.49 -40.04 17.21
CA LYS A 562 2.54 -39.95 16.10
C LYS A 562 1.16 -39.59 16.65
N ILE A 563 0.45 -38.67 15.95
CA ILE A 563 -0.79 -38.07 16.43
C ILE A 563 -2.02 -38.89 16.01
N GLY A 564 -1.94 -39.66 14.95
CA GLY A 564 -3.08 -40.43 14.40
C GLY A 564 -2.67 -41.58 13.52
N GLY A 565 -3.66 -42.28 12.96
CA GLY A 565 -3.47 -43.27 11.91
C GLY A 565 -3.07 -42.62 10.57
N PHE A 566 -2.39 -43.40 9.73
CA PHE A 566 -1.98 -42.92 8.39
C PHE A 566 -2.75 -43.63 7.30
N VAL A 567 -3.16 -42.88 6.27
CA VAL A 567 -3.73 -43.38 5.02
C VAL A 567 -2.97 -42.67 3.89
N PRO A 568 -2.42 -43.40 2.89
CA PRO A 568 -1.78 -42.75 1.75
C PRO A 568 -2.80 -42.01 0.88
N LEU A 569 -2.46 -40.81 0.41
CA LEU A 569 -3.32 -40.00 -0.46
C LEU A 569 -3.39 -40.62 -1.87
N ASN A 570 -2.28 -41.19 -2.36
CA ASN A 570 -2.18 -41.89 -3.64
C ASN A 570 -2.80 -41.10 -4.79
N ASP A 571 -2.41 -39.84 -4.92
CA ASP A 571 -2.94 -38.97 -5.97
C ASP A 571 -4.48 -38.84 -5.93
N TYR A 572 -5.00 -38.52 -4.75
CA TYR A 572 -6.44 -38.34 -4.44
C TYR A 572 -7.31 -39.60 -4.63
N ASP A 573 -6.79 -40.78 -4.29
CA ASP A 573 -7.63 -41.94 -4.19
C ASP A 573 -8.72 -41.78 -3.10
N PRO A 574 -9.92 -42.37 -3.31
CA PRO A 574 -10.98 -42.33 -2.32
C PRO A 574 -10.53 -42.82 -0.94
N LEU A 575 -11.03 -42.23 0.13
CA LEU A 575 -10.78 -42.68 1.51
C LEU A 575 -11.20 -44.16 1.64
N PRO A 576 -10.37 -45.01 2.25
CA PRO A 576 -10.57 -46.46 2.23
C PRO A 576 -11.89 -46.87 2.87
N ALA A 577 -12.51 -47.94 2.35
CA ALA A 577 -13.74 -48.53 2.90
C ALA A 577 -13.60 -48.99 4.36
N SER A 578 -12.37 -49.23 4.85
CA SER A 578 -12.10 -49.52 6.27
C SER A 578 -12.33 -48.36 7.21
N MET A 579 -12.52 -47.13 6.69
CA MET A 579 -13.04 -46.00 7.48
C MET A 579 -14.55 -46.07 7.49
N PRO A 580 -15.18 -46.20 8.68
CA PRO A 580 -16.63 -46.35 8.78
C PRO A 580 -17.38 -45.13 8.27
N ASP A 581 -18.56 -45.36 7.71
CA ASP A 581 -19.47 -44.28 7.32
C ASP A 581 -19.89 -43.45 8.54
N ALA A 582 -20.11 -42.18 8.35
CA ALA A 582 -20.55 -41.25 9.36
C ALA A 582 -19.73 -41.36 10.69
N SER A 583 -18.41 -41.52 10.59
CA SER A 583 -17.52 -41.74 11.71
C SER A 583 -16.78 -40.50 12.21
N VAL A 584 -16.73 -39.42 11.41
CA VAL A 584 -15.96 -38.24 11.76
C VAL A 584 -16.81 -36.96 11.70
N GLU A 585 -16.53 -36.00 12.58
CA GLU A 585 -17.21 -34.70 12.61
C GLU A 585 -16.47 -33.60 11.86
N LEU A 586 -15.20 -33.82 11.57
CA LEU A 586 -14.39 -32.83 10.88
C LEU A 586 -13.47 -33.50 9.86
N VAL A 587 -13.50 -32.98 8.63
CA VAL A 587 -12.49 -33.26 7.59
C VAL A 587 -11.89 -31.93 7.14
N THR A 588 -10.57 -31.85 7.05
CA THR A 588 -9.87 -30.68 6.52
C THR A 588 -8.99 -31.05 5.34
N CYS A 589 -9.06 -30.28 4.27
CA CYS A 589 -8.18 -30.39 3.11
C CYS A 589 -7.47 -29.05 2.89
N TYR A 590 -6.19 -28.98 3.26
CA TYR A 590 -5.39 -27.75 3.17
C TYR A 590 -4.50 -27.67 1.93
N ILE A 591 -4.48 -28.73 1.11
CA ILE A 591 -3.71 -28.77 -0.15
C ILE A 591 -4.54 -28.40 -1.38
N GLY A 592 -5.86 -28.22 -1.21
CA GLY A 592 -6.79 -27.88 -2.29
C GLY A 592 -7.31 -29.07 -3.07
N LEU A 593 -8.36 -28.88 -3.84
CA LEU A 593 -8.91 -29.85 -4.79
C LEU A 593 -8.37 -29.61 -6.20
N HIS A 594 -7.73 -28.47 -6.45
CA HIS A 594 -7.16 -28.13 -7.76
C HIS A 594 -6.00 -29.06 -8.20
N HIS A 595 -5.44 -29.85 -7.30
CA HIS A 595 -4.46 -30.89 -7.61
C HIS A 595 -5.09 -32.25 -7.95
N CYS A 596 -6.38 -32.43 -7.64
CA CYS A 596 -7.07 -33.67 -7.94
C CYS A 596 -7.36 -33.81 -9.43
N SER A 597 -7.11 -34.96 -10.01
CA SER A 597 -7.52 -35.23 -11.39
C SER A 597 -9.05 -35.30 -11.50
N LEU A 598 -9.61 -34.79 -12.61
CA LEU A 598 -11.06 -34.65 -12.77
C LEU A 598 -11.79 -36.01 -12.77
N ASP A 599 -11.14 -37.07 -13.22
CA ASP A 599 -11.68 -38.44 -13.19
C ASP A 599 -11.75 -39.04 -11.78
N LYS A 600 -10.95 -38.57 -10.82
CA LYS A 600 -10.97 -39.02 -9.44
C LYS A 600 -11.78 -38.10 -8.52
N LEU A 601 -12.04 -36.87 -8.94
CA LEU A 601 -12.59 -35.82 -8.07
C LEU A 601 -13.93 -36.24 -7.42
N ASP A 602 -14.86 -36.76 -8.21
CA ASP A 602 -16.17 -37.18 -7.70
C ASP A 602 -16.06 -38.32 -6.68
N SER A 603 -15.24 -39.33 -6.96
CA SER A 603 -15.06 -40.48 -6.06
C SER A 603 -14.33 -40.09 -4.78
N PHE A 604 -13.36 -39.19 -4.86
CA PHE A 604 -12.65 -38.66 -3.71
C PHE A 604 -13.57 -37.84 -2.81
N VAL A 605 -14.33 -36.88 -3.37
CA VAL A 605 -15.29 -36.06 -2.61
C VAL A 605 -16.42 -36.91 -2.03
N ALA A 606 -16.98 -37.86 -2.79
CA ALA A 606 -17.98 -38.77 -2.29
C ALA A 606 -17.47 -39.58 -1.08
N SER A 607 -16.19 -39.97 -1.07
CA SER A 607 -15.58 -40.65 0.07
C SER A 607 -15.46 -39.78 1.32
N ILE A 608 -15.21 -38.47 1.16
CA ILE A 608 -15.22 -37.48 2.23
C ILE A 608 -16.63 -37.35 2.81
N VAL A 609 -17.62 -37.19 1.94
CA VAL A 609 -19.04 -37.11 2.35
C VAL A 609 -19.46 -38.37 3.06
N ARG A 610 -19.06 -39.55 2.62
CA ARG A 610 -19.35 -40.84 3.25
C ARG A 610 -18.89 -40.87 4.70
N VAL A 611 -17.64 -40.53 4.97
CA VAL A 611 -17.08 -40.65 6.32
C VAL A 611 -17.57 -39.55 7.27
N LEU A 612 -18.04 -38.41 6.78
CA LEU A 612 -18.60 -37.32 7.58
C LEU A 612 -19.92 -37.75 8.21
N LYS A 613 -20.10 -37.45 9.51
CA LYS A 613 -21.39 -37.53 10.20
C LYS A 613 -22.38 -36.53 9.63
N PRO A 614 -23.70 -36.78 9.69
CA PRO A 614 -24.69 -35.74 9.44
C PRO A 614 -24.40 -34.49 10.31
N GLY A 615 -24.38 -33.29 9.70
CA GLY A 615 -23.95 -32.05 10.36
C GLY A 615 -22.43 -31.95 10.63
N GLY A 616 -21.66 -32.94 10.21
CA GLY A 616 -20.18 -32.87 10.21
C GLY A 616 -19.67 -31.82 9.22
N MET A 617 -18.48 -31.29 9.48
CA MET A 617 -17.92 -30.16 8.72
C MET A 617 -16.76 -30.60 7.81
N PHE A 618 -16.77 -30.11 6.57
CA PHE A 618 -15.64 -30.16 5.65
C PHE A 618 -15.06 -28.75 5.50
N ILE A 619 -13.77 -28.61 5.77
CA ILE A 619 -13.03 -27.34 5.57
C ILE A 619 -12.06 -27.55 4.42
N LEU A 620 -12.24 -26.77 3.37
CA LEU A 620 -11.42 -26.78 2.16
C LEU A 620 -10.60 -25.49 2.08
N ARG A 621 -9.34 -25.60 1.74
CA ARG A 621 -8.49 -24.48 1.35
C ARG A 621 -8.22 -24.54 -0.15
N ASP A 622 -8.62 -23.50 -0.89
CA ASP A 622 -8.37 -23.42 -2.33
C ASP A 622 -8.22 -21.98 -2.79
N HIS A 623 -7.65 -21.80 -3.99
CA HIS A 623 -7.43 -20.47 -4.57
C HIS A 623 -8.70 -19.94 -5.25
N ASP A 624 -9.02 -18.64 -5.07
CA ASP A 624 -10.09 -17.96 -5.78
C ASP A 624 -9.57 -17.38 -7.11
N VAL A 625 -9.52 -18.23 -8.13
CA VAL A 625 -8.96 -17.84 -9.45
C VAL A 625 -10.05 -17.41 -10.38
N THR A 626 -10.25 -16.11 -10.50
CA THR A 626 -11.33 -15.50 -11.30
C THR A 626 -10.87 -14.92 -12.64
N THR A 627 -9.55 -14.85 -12.91
CA THR A 627 -8.99 -14.26 -14.13
C THR A 627 -7.81 -15.10 -14.68
N PRO A 628 -7.54 -15.07 -16.00
CA PRO A 628 -6.36 -15.73 -16.58
C PRO A 628 -5.02 -15.26 -16.00
N ALA A 629 -4.92 -13.94 -15.68
CA ALA A 629 -3.73 -13.40 -15.07
C ALA A 629 -3.51 -13.94 -13.64
N MET A 630 -4.59 -14.10 -12.85
CA MET A 630 -4.54 -14.75 -11.56
C MET A 630 -4.17 -16.22 -11.67
N HIS A 631 -4.68 -16.92 -12.68
CA HIS A 631 -4.30 -18.31 -12.96
C HIS A 631 -2.78 -18.42 -13.20
N THR A 632 -2.22 -17.56 -14.06
CA THR A 632 -0.78 -17.53 -14.32
C THR A 632 0.03 -17.22 -13.06
N PHE A 633 -0.43 -16.28 -12.25
CA PHE A 633 0.22 -15.90 -10.99
C PHE A 633 0.24 -17.06 -10.00
N VAL A 634 -0.90 -17.73 -9.77
CA VAL A 634 -1.00 -18.86 -8.85
C VAL A 634 -0.20 -20.06 -9.39
N SER A 635 -0.21 -20.30 -10.71
CA SER A 635 0.61 -21.33 -11.33
C SER A 635 2.11 -21.09 -11.10
N LEU A 636 2.57 -19.84 -11.24
CA LEU A 636 3.96 -19.49 -10.94
C LEU A 636 4.30 -19.63 -9.45
N VAL A 637 3.36 -19.33 -8.55
CA VAL A 637 3.51 -19.58 -7.11
C VAL A 637 3.86 -21.03 -6.83
N HIS A 638 3.13 -21.98 -7.44
CA HIS A 638 3.40 -23.43 -7.34
C HIS A 638 4.74 -23.79 -7.97
N THR A 639 5.05 -23.26 -9.14
CA THR A 639 6.33 -23.49 -9.84
C THR A 639 7.53 -23.06 -8.99
N VAL A 640 7.47 -21.90 -8.36
CA VAL A 640 8.55 -21.40 -7.50
C VAL A 640 8.63 -22.16 -6.17
N PHE A 641 7.50 -22.62 -5.66
CA PHE A 641 7.45 -23.49 -4.47
C PHE A 641 8.17 -24.80 -4.75
N ASN A 642 7.89 -25.44 -5.88
CA ASN A 642 8.54 -26.68 -6.32
C ASN A 642 10.04 -26.50 -6.57
N ALA A 643 10.44 -25.38 -7.18
CA ALA A 643 11.86 -25.03 -7.32
C ALA A 643 12.56 -24.89 -5.97
N GLY A 644 11.89 -24.31 -4.98
CA GLY A 644 12.38 -24.15 -3.61
C GLY A 644 12.53 -25.46 -2.84
N LEU A 645 11.72 -26.47 -3.17
CA LEU A 645 11.81 -27.85 -2.67
C LEU A 645 12.78 -28.72 -3.45
N ASN A 646 13.40 -28.18 -4.50
CA ASN A 646 14.30 -28.89 -5.41
C ASN A 646 13.62 -30.05 -6.15
N CYS A 647 12.33 -29.93 -6.48
CA CYS A 647 11.61 -30.88 -7.33
C CYS A 647 12.13 -30.82 -8.76
N ASP A 648 12.16 -31.96 -9.47
CA ASP A 648 12.53 -31.98 -10.88
C ASP A 648 11.54 -31.18 -11.74
N TRP A 649 12.02 -30.59 -12.83
CA TRP A 649 11.16 -29.80 -13.74
C TRP A 649 10.00 -30.63 -14.31
N GLU A 650 10.26 -31.86 -14.66
CA GLU A 650 9.29 -32.83 -15.19
C GLU A 650 8.18 -33.13 -14.17
N VAL A 651 8.50 -33.16 -12.87
CA VAL A 651 7.52 -33.32 -11.78
C VAL A 651 6.66 -32.03 -11.68
N ASN A 652 7.29 -30.86 -11.72
CA ASN A 652 6.58 -29.60 -11.71
C ASN A 652 5.61 -29.43 -12.90
N GLN A 653 6.01 -29.90 -14.10
CA GLN A 653 5.15 -29.84 -15.29
C GLN A 653 3.95 -30.80 -15.23
N ARG A 654 4.10 -31.95 -14.57
CA ARG A 654 3.02 -32.95 -14.43
C ARG A 654 2.03 -32.60 -13.32
N GLU A 655 2.38 -31.67 -12.45
CA GLU A 655 1.48 -31.24 -11.37
C GLU A 655 0.19 -30.67 -11.95
N LEU A 656 -0.92 -31.26 -11.56
CA LEU A 656 -2.24 -30.79 -11.95
C LEU A 656 -2.55 -29.47 -11.25
N ARG A 657 -3.12 -28.52 -11.97
CA ARG A 657 -3.42 -27.16 -11.51
C ARG A 657 -4.76 -26.70 -12.03
N HIS A 658 -5.83 -27.41 -11.64
CA HIS A 658 -7.21 -27.11 -12.01
C HIS A 658 -7.78 -25.96 -11.16
N PHE A 659 -7.10 -24.80 -11.19
CA PHE A 659 -7.56 -23.63 -10.46
C PHE A 659 -8.92 -23.16 -10.96
N ARG A 660 -9.83 -22.87 -10.03
CA ARG A 660 -11.21 -22.44 -10.30
C ARG A 660 -11.60 -21.30 -9.37
N PRO A 661 -12.59 -20.48 -9.75
CA PRO A 661 -13.22 -19.56 -8.80
C PRO A 661 -13.83 -20.33 -7.61
N ILE A 662 -13.82 -19.73 -6.43
CA ILE A 662 -14.45 -20.32 -5.23
C ILE A 662 -15.93 -20.65 -5.45
N ALA A 663 -16.65 -19.81 -6.23
CA ALA A 663 -18.02 -20.07 -6.62
C ALA A 663 -18.23 -21.43 -7.32
N HIS A 664 -17.24 -21.89 -8.11
CA HIS A 664 -17.28 -23.21 -8.74
C HIS A 664 -17.20 -24.34 -7.69
N TRP A 665 -16.27 -24.23 -6.71
CA TRP A 665 -16.15 -25.21 -5.65
C TRP A 665 -17.39 -25.26 -4.75
N VAL A 666 -18.01 -24.10 -4.48
CA VAL A 666 -19.27 -24.02 -3.71
C VAL A 666 -20.38 -24.74 -4.44
N ALA A 667 -20.58 -24.49 -5.74
CA ALA A 667 -21.61 -25.17 -6.52
C ALA A 667 -21.35 -26.69 -6.60
N TYR A 668 -20.12 -27.08 -6.97
CA TYR A 668 -19.72 -28.47 -7.10
C TYR A 668 -19.91 -29.27 -5.80
N LEU A 669 -19.44 -28.74 -4.66
CA LEU A 669 -19.57 -29.42 -3.37
C LEU A 669 -21.02 -29.44 -2.88
N GLY A 670 -21.82 -28.43 -3.26
CA GLY A 670 -23.26 -28.39 -3.03
C GLY A 670 -23.98 -29.57 -3.69
N ASP A 671 -23.65 -29.85 -4.95
CA ASP A 671 -24.19 -30.98 -5.71
C ASP A 671 -23.77 -32.34 -5.10
N GLN A 672 -22.66 -32.38 -4.37
CA GLN A 672 -22.17 -33.57 -3.62
C GLN A 672 -22.78 -33.71 -2.20
N GLY A 673 -23.74 -32.86 -1.81
CA GLY A 673 -24.41 -32.92 -0.51
C GLY A 673 -23.69 -32.18 0.64
N LEU A 674 -22.81 -31.24 0.31
CA LEU A 674 -22.09 -30.41 1.26
C LEU A 674 -22.60 -28.96 1.17
N GLN A 675 -23.42 -28.56 2.13
CA GLN A 675 -23.98 -27.20 2.18
C GLN A 675 -22.91 -26.18 2.60
N ASP A 676 -22.73 -25.14 1.83
CA ASP A 676 -21.88 -24.00 2.15
C ASP A 676 -22.40 -23.23 3.37
N THR A 677 -21.51 -22.97 4.34
CA THR A 677 -21.85 -22.17 5.53
C THR A 677 -21.83 -20.67 5.27
N GLY A 678 -21.33 -20.23 4.11
CA GLY A 678 -21.05 -18.83 3.80
C GLY A 678 -19.83 -18.24 4.51
N GLN A 679 -19.20 -18.96 5.43
CA GLN A 679 -18.03 -18.49 6.14
C GLN A 679 -16.76 -18.64 5.30
N ARG A 680 -15.94 -17.64 5.31
CA ARG A 680 -14.68 -17.54 4.55
C ARG A 680 -13.57 -17.01 5.44
N GLU A 681 -12.41 -17.63 5.38
CA GLU A 681 -11.21 -17.14 6.03
C GLU A 681 -10.09 -16.99 4.99
N LEU A 682 -9.46 -15.82 4.96
CA LEU A 682 -8.34 -15.51 4.09
C LEU A 682 -7.15 -15.10 4.94
N GLN A 683 -5.97 -15.61 4.62
CA GLN A 683 -4.75 -15.13 5.24
C GLN A 683 -4.50 -13.68 4.82
N ALA A 684 -4.32 -12.80 5.80
CA ALA A 684 -4.09 -11.39 5.52
C ALA A 684 -2.89 -11.19 4.58
N HIS A 685 -3.10 -10.44 3.50
CA HIS A 685 -2.10 -10.12 2.47
C HIS A 685 -1.59 -11.32 1.67
N ASP A 686 -2.43 -12.31 1.49
CA ASP A 686 -2.18 -13.39 0.54
C ASP A 686 -2.58 -12.95 -0.88
N PRO A 687 -1.63 -12.64 -1.77
CA PRO A 687 -1.94 -12.20 -3.12
C PRO A 687 -2.35 -13.37 -4.02
N SER A 688 -2.29 -14.61 -3.53
CA SER A 688 -2.74 -15.81 -4.22
C SER A 688 -4.20 -16.17 -3.93
N ASP A 689 -4.90 -15.32 -3.14
CA ASP A 689 -6.30 -15.47 -2.73
C ASP A 689 -6.65 -16.91 -2.32
N ASN A 690 -5.80 -17.51 -1.47
CA ASN A 690 -5.98 -18.89 -1.01
C ASN A 690 -6.91 -18.91 0.22
N VAL A 691 -8.19 -19.24 -0.01
CA VAL A 691 -9.30 -19.07 0.91
C VAL A 691 -9.62 -20.38 1.62
N LEU A 692 -9.92 -20.35 2.93
CA LEU A 692 -10.58 -21.45 3.64
C LEU A 692 -12.10 -21.30 3.55
N LEU A 693 -12.77 -22.38 3.19
CA LEU A 693 -14.22 -22.50 3.07
C LEU A 693 -14.72 -23.57 4.04
N ALA A 694 -15.87 -23.36 4.63
CA ALA A 694 -16.51 -24.34 5.49
C ALA A 694 -17.83 -24.81 4.92
N PHE A 695 -18.01 -26.14 4.87
CA PHE A 695 -19.21 -26.81 4.42
C PHE A 695 -19.72 -27.74 5.50
N THR A 696 -21.04 -27.96 5.56
CA THR A 696 -21.67 -28.94 6.44
C THR A 696 -22.35 -30.03 5.63
N LYS A 697 -22.19 -31.30 6.05
CA LYS A 697 -22.93 -32.40 5.45
C LYS A 697 -24.41 -32.29 5.80
N VAL A 698 -25.25 -32.21 4.76
CA VAL A 698 -26.71 -32.14 4.94
C VAL A 698 -27.20 -33.41 5.62
N SER A 699 -28.03 -33.26 6.64
CA SER A 699 -28.72 -34.37 7.30
C SER A 699 -29.68 -34.99 6.32
N GLY A 700 -29.46 -36.22 5.89
CA GLY A 700 -30.12 -36.84 4.75
C GLY A 700 -31.66 -36.79 4.81
N GLY A 701 -32.21 -36.12 3.77
CA GLY A 701 -33.47 -36.47 3.19
C GLY A 701 -33.13 -37.13 1.84
N VAL A 702 -33.49 -38.34 1.68
CA VAL A 702 -33.44 -39.03 0.36
C VAL A 702 -34.27 -38.19 -0.60
N ALA A 703 -33.61 -37.54 -1.59
CA ALA A 703 -34.34 -37.07 -2.72
C ALA A 703 -34.79 -38.30 -3.52
N THR A 704 -36.08 -38.57 -3.44
CA THR A 704 -36.78 -39.50 -4.32
C THR A 704 -36.87 -38.95 -5.72
#